data_64e9781bae3988de874dd9ab282b036a
#
_entry.id   64e9781bae3988de874dd9ab282b036a
#
_cell.length_a   1.000
_cell.length_b   1.000
_cell.length_c   1.000
_cell.angle_alpha   90.00
_cell.angle_beta   90.00
_cell.angle_gamma   90.00
#
_symmetry.space_group_name_H-M   'P 1'
#
loop_
_entity.id
_entity.type
_entity.pdbx_description
1 polymer ?
#
loop_
_entity_poly.entity_id
_entity_poly.type
_entity_poly.pdbx_seq_one_letter_code
_entity_poly.pdbx_strand_id
1 'polypeptide(L)'
;MNKQAFLSFIILCGIAVTFNAQTITYRLENSFLTRTLEVNNGVLVTQSILNKLSEKTLTPLSCEEFALRISGGTDKEGTDRTLTAKDFTVLSVSNYNLAPGKKGHGYKFILNNKQEALSVTVCYELADNDSFCHKYLQIRSGKDVTLERVDVESISFADAWQNYVTKEITAQGSARWKPGLGQPLYTTETATYWGIEFPAATNLVTDKKMSCGYLRGFGLSKDEEYTTYKSVVGVADDPAYLDDAFYAYIDKIRKRPLRLQIQYNSWFDFGKSISGRTFATSVRKVNNELVLERGCTPLNAYVIDDGWQHADPATADWSGKVWTVNSKFSSDFSESRQVVKEANSNLGLWLSPASILGGLKMVPKMREYGYESLSYGMSMTGAVYMQKLEDRVVELASGGVSYFKFDGLFGHLNIRDFELQGRGTAAMPQLGLEGFSSNDERLNDSRYDELKLYYLTAGTERLMKIFNRLGEVNPDIFIAITNGAYLSPWWLQYVDVVWLINAGDAAKGNNRNGELVYRDNVYHQIWKEENTKFPMNSVFNHEPKKTGPDETPEAFRDYLYMNLSRGTGFIELYIKTEKLSYSDWDILADGLKWAQKVFPLFHNVRMHGGSPRDNEVYGYSAWNKTQGYLSFHNPSEKEQTYNVMLDRSLGLLPETDMVYHVSSPLGSVGSRVKASYRYGDMLSLTLKPGEITVLDFTNLASSFSSLGNEGISSICD
;
A
#
# COMPACT_ATOMS: atom_id res chain seq x y z
N MET A 1 36.99 -12.53 -47.07
CA MET A 1 36.22 -13.73 -46.68
C MET A 1 34.93 -13.25 -46.02
N ASN A 2 33.84 -13.57 -46.69
CA ASN A 2 32.50 -13.06 -46.49
C ASN A 2 31.89 -13.42 -45.14
N LYS A 3 31.29 -12.42 -44.45
CA LYS A 3 30.25 -12.66 -43.46
C LYS A 3 28.91 -12.26 -44.09
N GLN A 4 28.14 -13.24 -44.49
CA GLN A 4 26.73 -13.06 -44.84
C GLN A 4 25.90 -12.94 -43.56
N ALA A 5 25.24 -11.79 -43.42
CA ALA A 5 24.20 -11.59 -42.43
C ALA A 5 22.90 -12.17 -43.00
N PHE A 6 22.30 -13.15 -42.31
CA PHE A 6 20.96 -13.63 -42.57
C PHE A 6 19.95 -12.65 -42.01
N LEU A 7 19.28 -11.89 -42.85
CA LEU A 7 18.09 -11.10 -42.51
C LEU A 7 16.88 -12.08 -42.66
N SER A 8 16.33 -12.50 -41.53
CA SER A 8 15.04 -13.20 -41.51
C SER A 8 13.91 -12.16 -41.62
N PHE A 9 13.36 -12.05 -42.81
CA PHE A 9 12.10 -11.35 -43.06
C PHE A 9 10.95 -12.21 -42.54
N ILE A 10 10.36 -11.85 -41.41
CA ILE A 10 9.05 -12.36 -40.97
C ILE A 10 8.00 -11.57 -41.77
N ILE A 11 7.45 -12.19 -42.79
CA ILE A 11 6.27 -11.69 -43.51
C ILE A 11 5.08 -11.91 -42.56
N LEU A 12 4.67 -10.84 -41.86
CA LEU A 12 3.35 -10.75 -41.23
C LEU A 12 2.34 -10.62 -42.39
N CYS A 13 1.64 -11.70 -42.74
CA CYS A 13 0.43 -11.61 -43.52
C CYS A 13 -0.66 -10.90 -42.70
N GLY A 14 -0.65 -9.58 -42.75
CA GLY A 14 -1.75 -8.77 -42.28
C GLY A 14 -2.96 -8.94 -43.19
N ILE A 15 -3.97 -9.70 -42.77
CA ILE A 15 -5.27 -9.66 -43.43
C ILE A 15 -5.85 -8.28 -43.08
N ALA A 16 -5.82 -7.36 -44.04
CA ALA A 16 -6.56 -6.11 -43.97
C ALA A 16 -8.06 -6.46 -44.09
N VAL A 17 -8.74 -6.61 -42.97
CA VAL A 17 -10.19 -6.78 -42.93
C VAL A 17 -10.80 -5.41 -43.16
N THR A 18 -11.39 -5.16 -44.30
CA THR A 18 -12.27 -4.01 -44.53
C THR A 18 -13.57 -4.21 -43.71
N PHE A 19 -13.74 -3.48 -42.64
CA PHE A 19 -14.91 -3.52 -41.80
C PHE A 19 -16.10 -2.83 -42.54
N ASN A 20 -16.88 -3.61 -43.25
CA ASN A 20 -18.22 -3.19 -43.73
C ASN A 20 -19.25 -3.60 -42.67
N ALA A 21 -19.92 -2.64 -42.01
CA ALA A 21 -21.18 -2.75 -41.24
C ALA A 21 -21.38 -4.08 -40.45
N GLN A 22 -20.30 -4.67 -39.90
CA GLN A 22 -20.35 -5.96 -39.24
C GLN A 22 -19.93 -5.81 -37.77
N THR A 23 -20.77 -6.27 -36.86
CA THR A 23 -20.41 -6.44 -35.45
C THR A 23 -19.61 -7.71 -35.27
N ILE A 24 -18.40 -7.62 -34.71
CA ILE A 24 -17.53 -8.74 -34.40
C ILE A 24 -17.34 -8.80 -32.88
N THR A 25 -17.63 -9.96 -32.29
CA THR A 25 -17.55 -10.19 -30.86
C THR A 25 -16.27 -10.96 -30.50
N TYR A 26 -15.61 -10.54 -29.45
CA TYR A 26 -14.43 -11.17 -28.87
C TYR A 26 -14.70 -11.49 -27.40
N ARG A 27 -14.23 -12.64 -26.91
CA ARG A 27 -14.42 -13.07 -25.53
C ARG A 27 -13.07 -13.29 -24.84
N LEU A 28 -12.84 -12.55 -23.77
CA LEU A 28 -11.75 -12.77 -22.84
C LEU A 28 -12.33 -13.55 -21.65
N GLU A 29 -12.00 -14.84 -21.55
CA GLU A 29 -12.74 -15.78 -20.69
C GLU A 29 -11.85 -16.78 -19.98
N ASN A 30 -12.16 -17.05 -18.71
CA ASN A 30 -11.62 -18.16 -17.92
C ASN A 30 -12.74 -18.77 -17.02
N SER A 31 -12.36 -19.54 -16.00
CA SER A 31 -13.33 -20.16 -15.07
C SER A 31 -14.04 -19.16 -14.14
N PHE A 32 -13.54 -17.94 -13.99
CA PHE A 32 -14.03 -16.95 -13.02
C PHE A 32 -14.88 -15.84 -13.66
N LEU A 33 -14.48 -15.38 -14.82
CA LEU A 33 -15.13 -14.25 -15.49
C LEU A 33 -15.09 -14.37 -17.01
N THR A 34 -15.99 -13.63 -17.66
CA THR A 34 -15.96 -13.36 -19.11
C THR A 34 -16.12 -11.86 -19.34
N ARG A 35 -15.16 -11.22 -20.01
CA ARG A 35 -15.34 -9.88 -20.58
C ARG A 35 -15.64 -10.01 -22.06
N THR A 36 -16.83 -9.60 -22.50
CA THR A 36 -17.25 -9.60 -23.89
C THR A 36 -16.97 -8.25 -24.51
N LEU A 37 -16.21 -8.25 -25.59
CA LEU A 37 -15.82 -7.06 -26.34
C LEU A 37 -16.46 -7.12 -27.73
N GLU A 38 -16.87 -5.98 -28.25
CA GLU A 38 -17.41 -5.86 -29.61
C GLU A 38 -16.70 -4.77 -30.40
N VAL A 39 -16.49 -5.03 -31.67
CA VAL A 39 -16.16 -4.01 -32.65
C VAL A 39 -17.38 -3.81 -33.53
N ASN A 40 -18.06 -2.68 -33.34
CA ASN A 40 -19.28 -2.31 -34.03
C ASN A 40 -19.00 -1.10 -34.93
N ASN A 41 -19.14 -1.24 -36.24
CA ASN A 41 -18.82 -0.18 -37.21
C ASN A 41 -17.43 0.44 -37.01
N GLY A 42 -16.46 -0.39 -36.63
CA GLY A 42 -15.07 0.04 -36.37
C GLY A 42 -14.84 0.67 -34.98
N VAL A 43 -15.84 0.74 -34.11
CA VAL A 43 -15.71 1.25 -32.73
C VAL A 43 -15.62 0.08 -31.75
N LEU A 44 -14.62 0.10 -30.89
CA LEU A 44 -14.42 -0.89 -29.82
C LEU A 44 -15.27 -0.51 -28.60
N VAL A 45 -16.01 -1.48 -28.06
CA VAL A 45 -16.79 -1.34 -26.83
C VAL A 45 -16.75 -2.62 -25.99
N THR A 46 -16.78 -2.49 -24.66
CA THR A 46 -17.12 -3.57 -23.74
C THR A 46 -18.65 -3.75 -23.75
N GLN A 47 -19.12 -4.93 -24.13
CA GLN A 47 -20.55 -5.28 -24.17
C GLN A 47 -21.06 -5.75 -22.82
N SER A 48 -20.28 -6.60 -22.12
CA SER A 48 -20.68 -7.14 -20.84
C SER A 48 -19.48 -7.72 -20.07
N ILE A 49 -19.66 -7.84 -18.75
CA ILE A 49 -18.78 -8.58 -17.87
C ILE A 49 -19.63 -9.58 -17.07
N LEU A 50 -19.43 -10.85 -17.32
CA LEU A 50 -20.05 -11.93 -16.57
C LEU A 50 -19.14 -12.32 -15.40
N ASN A 51 -19.62 -12.16 -14.18
CA ASN A 51 -19.04 -12.75 -12.98
C ASN A 51 -19.60 -14.18 -12.83
N LYS A 52 -18.77 -15.19 -13.09
CA LYS A 52 -19.18 -16.60 -13.02
C LYS A 52 -19.28 -17.14 -11.59
N LEU A 53 -18.70 -16.44 -10.62
CA LEU A 53 -18.78 -16.84 -9.22
C LEU A 53 -20.13 -16.49 -8.60
N SER A 54 -20.70 -15.32 -8.95
CA SER A 54 -22.02 -14.87 -8.52
C SER A 54 -23.11 -15.12 -9.57
N GLU A 55 -22.75 -15.61 -10.76
CA GLU A 55 -23.63 -15.84 -11.92
C GLU A 55 -24.34 -14.56 -12.41
N LYS A 56 -23.77 -13.39 -12.14
CA LYS A 56 -24.34 -12.09 -12.50
C LYS A 56 -23.56 -11.40 -13.62
N THR A 57 -24.27 -10.65 -14.44
CA THR A 57 -23.70 -9.93 -15.57
C THR A 57 -23.82 -8.43 -15.38
N LEU A 58 -22.70 -7.73 -15.47
CA LEU A 58 -22.62 -6.27 -15.52
C LEU A 58 -22.71 -5.84 -16.98
N THR A 59 -23.78 -5.10 -17.34
CA THR A 59 -24.04 -4.64 -18.70
C THR A 59 -23.95 -3.12 -18.76
N PRO A 60 -23.11 -2.54 -19.64
CA PRO A 60 -23.02 -1.10 -19.81
C PRO A 60 -24.32 -0.46 -20.29
N LEU A 61 -24.67 0.71 -19.72
CA LEU A 61 -25.67 1.63 -20.28
C LEU A 61 -25.07 2.38 -21.47
N SER A 62 -23.80 2.75 -21.37
CA SER A 62 -23.01 3.32 -22.45
C SER A 62 -21.52 3.01 -22.22
N CYS A 63 -20.76 2.91 -23.30
CA CYS A 63 -19.36 2.59 -23.24
C CYS A 63 -18.57 3.57 -24.11
N GLU A 64 -17.59 4.25 -23.48
CA GLU A 64 -16.55 5.04 -24.15
C GLU A 64 -15.26 4.26 -24.26
N GLU A 65 -15.18 3.12 -23.62
CA GLU A 65 -14.06 2.19 -23.46
C GLU A 65 -12.88 2.82 -22.72
N PHE A 66 -12.36 3.92 -23.19
CA PHE A 66 -11.34 4.76 -22.54
C PHE A 66 -11.61 6.24 -22.83
N ALA A 67 -10.92 7.13 -22.09
CA ALA A 67 -10.91 8.55 -22.39
C ALA A 67 -9.49 9.13 -22.26
N LEU A 68 -9.09 9.96 -23.21
CA LEU A 68 -7.82 10.67 -23.22
C LEU A 68 -8.10 12.16 -23.27
N ARG A 69 -7.73 12.90 -22.22
CA ARG A 69 -7.72 14.35 -22.24
C ARG A 69 -6.34 14.81 -22.73
N ILE A 70 -6.33 15.51 -23.85
CA ILE A 70 -5.11 16.01 -24.49
C ILE A 70 -5.14 17.52 -24.63
N SER A 71 -3.97 18.16 -24.60
CA SER A 71 -3.78 19.56 -24.92
C SER A 71 -2.59 19.75 -25.86
N GLY A 72 -2.46 20.96 -26.45
CA GLY A 72 -1.38 21.24 -27.38
C GLY A 72 -1.67 20.78 -28.81
N GLY A 73 -0.74 21.03 -29.73
CA GLY A 73 -0.90 20.86 -31.15
C GLY A 73 -1.08 22.23 -31.86
N THR A 74 -1.64 22.23 -33.05
CA THR A 74 -1.79 23.43 -33.89
C THR A 74 -2.85 24.44 -33.42
N ASP A 75 -3.62 24.11 -32.39
CA ASP A 75 -4.69 24.96 -31.88
C ASP A 75 -4.22 25.82 -30.72
N LYS A 76 -4.80 27.01 -30.66
CA LYS A 76 -4.44 28.06 -29.69
C LYS A 76 -4.40 27.53 -28.26
N GLU A 77 -3.44 28.02 -27.48
CA GLU A 77 -3.34 27.78 -26.04
C GLU A 77 -4.70 27.71 -25.36
N GLY A 78 -5.00 26.59 -24.70
CA GLY A 78 -6.07 26.51 -23.71
C GLY A 78 -7.25 25.61 -24.02
N THR A 79 -7.32 24.87 -25.13
CA THR A 79 -8.44 23.94 -25.37
C THR A 79 -8.06 22.49 -25.14
N ASP A 80 -8.37 21.99 -23.94
CA ASP A 80 -8.32 20.56 -23.65
C ASP A 80 -9.41 19.84 -24.48
N ARG A 81 -9.03 18.73 -25.12
CA ARG A 81 -9.96 17.87 -25.87
C ARG A 81 -9.98 16.50 -25.21
N THR A 82 -11.16 15.92 -25.10
CA THR A 82 -11.34 14.54 -24.64
C THR A 82 -11.66 13.66 -25.83
N LEU A 83 -10.85 12.64 -26.05
CA LEU A 83 -11.02 11.61 -27.07
C LEU A 83 -11.37 10.29 -26.39
N THR A 84 -12.35 9.58 -26.97
CA THR A 84 -12.80 8.26 -26.51
C THR A 84 -12.65 7.24 -27.62
N ALA A 85 -12.91 5.96 -27.36
CA ALA A 85 -12.86 4.96 -28.44
C ALA A 85 -13.76 5.27 -29.64
N LYS A 86 -14.80 6.10 -29.45
CA LYS A 86 -15.71 6.54 -30.52
C LYS A 86 -15.04 7.47 -31.55
N ASP A 87 -13.96 8.13 -31.14
CA ASP A 87 -13.20 9.05 -32.00
C ASP A 87 -12.12 8.32 -32.81
N PHE A 88 -12.01 7.00 -32.64
CA PHE A 88 -11.04 6.16 -33.30
C PHE A 88 -11.71 5.08 -34.15
N THR A 89 -10.96 4.57 -35.12
CA THR A 89 -11.37 3.41 -35.91
C THR A 89 -10.44 2.24 -35.63
N VAL A 90 -10.96 1.07 -35.33
CA VAL A 90 -10.21 -0.17 -35.17
C VAL A 90 -9.63 -0.57 -36.54
N LEU A 91 -8.31 -0.69 -36.61
CA LEU A 91 -7.59 -1.10 -37.82
C LEU A 91 -7.32 -2.60 -37.86
N SER A 92 -7.00 -3.18 -36.72
CA SER A 92 -6.72 -4.62 -36.60
C SER A 92 -6.95 -5.12 -35.19
N VAL A 93 -7.17 -6.43 -35.10
CA VAL A 93 -7.29 -7.17 -33.84
C VAL A 93 -6.39 -8.38 -33.89
N SER A 94 -5.67 -8.66 -32.83
CA SER A 94 -4.86 -9.86 -32.68
C SER A 94 -4.99 -10.42 -31.26
N ASN A 95 -4.91 -11.75 -31.14
CA ASN A 95 -4.74 -12.41 -29.85
C ASN A 95 -3.25 -12.68 -29.59
N TYR A 96 -2.90 -12.86 -28.34
CA TYR A 96 -1.55 -13.20 -27.92
C TYR A 96 -1.55 -13.99 -26.61
N ASN A 97 -0.51 -14.78 -26.41
CA ASN A 97 -0.26 -15.45 -25.13
C ASN A 97 0.39 -14.46 -24.15
N LEU A 98 0.09 -14.62 -22.87
CA LEU A 98 0.70 -13.83 -21.82
C LEU A 98 2.21 -14.07 -21.72
N ALA A 99 2.90 -13.26 -20.91
CA ALA A 99 4.33 -13.38 -20.71
C ALA A 99 4.75 -14.80 -20.28
N PRO A 100 5.98 -15.25 -20.61
CA PRO A 100 6.47 -16.57 -20.24
C PRO A 100 6.24 -16.87 -18.74
N GLY A 101 5.73 -18.05 -18.44
CA GLY A 101 5.39 -18.48 -17.08
C GLY A 101 3.95 -18.18 -16.63
N LYS A 102 3.19 -17.34 -17.35
CA LYS A 102 1.76 -17.11 -17.11
C LYS A 102 0.92 -17.79 -18.19
N LYS A 103 0.09 -18.74 -17.80
CA LYS A 103 -0.92 -19.32 -18.70
C LYS A 103 -2.09 -18.36 -18.80
N GLY A 104 -2.59 -18.16 -20.02
CA GLY A 104 -3.68 -17.25 -20.31
C GLY A 104 -3.52 -16.60 -21.68
N HIS A 105 -4.42 -15.71 -22.01
CA HIS A 105 -4.46 -15.04 -23.30
C HIS A 105 -4.83 -13.57 -23.19
N GLY A 106 -4.58 -12.83 -24.25
CA GLY A 106 -4.93 -11.43 -24.37
C GLY A 106 -5.35 -11.06 -25.78
N TYR A 107 -5.98 -9.89 -25.89
CA TYR A 107 -6.31 -9.25 -27.16
C TYR A 107 -5.64 -7.90 -27.28
N LYS A 108 -5.19 -7.57 -28.49
CA LYS A 108 -4.71 -6.23 -28.89
C LYS A 108 -5.62 -5.69 -29.99
N PHE A 109 -6.21 -4.53 -29.73
CA PHE A 109 -6.98 -3.76 -30.70
C PHE A 109 -6.18 -2.53 -31.06
N ILE A 110 -5.77 -2.39 -32.34
CA ILE A 110 -5.05 -1.20 -32.82
C ILE A 110 -6.09 -0.24 -33.39
N LEU A 111 -6.19 0.94 -32.76
CA LEU A 111 -7.12 2.00 -33.10
C LEU A 111 -6.36 3.22 -33.62
N ASN A 112 -6.94 3.94 -34.57
CA ASN A 112 -6.33 5.13 -35.13
C ASN A 112 -7.33 6.29 -35.25
N ASN A 113 -6.90 7.48 -34.87
CA ASN A 113 -7.56 8.76 -35.11
C ASN A 113 -6.68 9.56 -36.07
N LYS A 114 -7.10 9.67 -37.33
CA LYS A 114 -6.32 10.39 -38.37
C LYS A 114 -6.30 11.89 -38.15
N GLN A 115 -7.37 12.47 -37.59
CA GLN A 115 -7.48 13.92 -37.39
C GLN A 115 -6.49 14.39 -36.33
N GLU A 116 -6.35 13.64 -35.25
CA GLU A 116 -5.42 13.95 -34.17
C GLU A 116 -4.03 13.35 -34.36
N ALA A 117 -3.86 12.53 -35.40
CA ALA A 117 -2.62 11.77 -35.63
C ALA A 117 -2.25 10.87 -34.43
N LEU A 118 -3.24 10.30 -33.76
CA LEU A 118 -3.07 9.43 -32.60
C LEU A 118 -3.38 7.97 -32.95
N SER A 119 -2.54 7.08 -32.46
CA SER A 119 -2.79 5.64 -32.45
C SER A 119 -2.86 5.13 -31.02
N VAL A 120 -3.87 4.30 -30.72
CA VAL A 120 -4.05 3.67 -29.41
C VAL A 120 -4.15 2.17 -29.62
N THR A 121 -3.27 1.40 -29.00
CA THR A 121 -3.42 -0.03 -28.88
C THR A 121 -4.07 -0.34 -27.54
N VAL A 122 -5.29 -0.86 -27.55
CA VAL A 122 -5.98 -1.31 -26.35
C VAL A 122 -5.64 -2.78 -26.12
N CYS A 123 -4.99 -3.07 -25.00
CA CYS A 123 -4.54 -4.40 -24.62
C CYS A 123 -5.40 -4.93 -23.47
N TYR A 124 -5.87 -6.17 -23.61
CA TYR A 124 -6.58 -6.90 -22.55
C TYR A 124 -5.81 -8.18 -22.23
N GLU A 125 -5.74 -8.52 -20.94
CA GLU A 125 -5.04 -9.71 -20.45
C GLU A 125 -5.87 -10.46 -19.41
N LEU A 126 -5.94 -11.77 -19.53
CA LEU A 126 -6.58 -12.66 -18.56
C LEU A 126 -5.76 -13.93 -18.38
N ALA A 127 -5.29 -14.17 -17.18
CA ALA A 127 -4.66 -15.45 -16.85
C ALA A 127 -5.70 -16.51 -16.46
N ASP A 128 -5.40 -17.78 -16.75
CA ASP A 128 -6.36 -18.89 -16.57
C ASP A 128 -6.85 -19.03 -15.12
N ASN A 129 -5.97 -18.71 -14.15
CA ASN A 129 -6.22 -18.89 -12.71
C ASN A 129 -6.47 -17.57 -11.96
N ASP A 130 -6.73 -16.45 -12.67
CA ASP A 130 -6.99 -15.17 -12.06
C ASP A 130 -8.49 -14.87 -12.04
N SER A 131 -9.02 -14.48 -10.88
CA SER A 131 -10.37 -13.94 -10.73
C SER A 131 -10.48 -12.47 -11.18
N PHE A 132 -9.49 -11.97 -11.94
CA PHE A 132 -9.45 -10.60 -12.46
C PHE A 132 -8.78 -10.55 -13.83
N CYS A 133 -9.15 -9.56 -14.63
CA CYS A 133 -8.51 -9.24 -15.90
C CYS A 133 -7.91 -7.84 -15.87
N HIS A 134 -6.91 -7.62 -16.72
CA HIS A 134 -6.27 -6.33 -16.91
C HIS A 134 -6.61 -5.72 -18.27
N LYS A 135 -6.55 -4.39 -18.29
CA LYS A 135 -6.55 -3.59 -19.51
C LYS A 135 -5.51 -2.48 -19.40
N TYR A 136 -4.84 -2.16 -20.50
CA TYR A 136 -3.95 -1.01 -20.58
C TYR A 136 -3.89 -0.47 -22.02
N LEU A 137 -3.40 0.73 -22.16
CA LEU A 137 -3.28 1.43 -23.43
C LEU A 137 -1.80 1.65 -23.78
N GLN A 138 -1.48 1.49 -25.06
CA GLN A 138 -0.23 1.97 -25.65
C GLN A 138 -0.60 3.11 -26.59
N ILE A 139 -0.16 4.32 -26.29
CA ILE A 139 -0.55 5.56 -26.97
C ILE A 139 0.64 6.09 -27.72
N ARG A 140 0.49 6.30 -29.03
CA ARG A 140 1.52 6.88 -29.89
C ARG A 140 0.98 8.07 -30.63
N SER A 141 1.74 9.16 -30.67
CA SER A 141 1.34 10.37 -31.36
C SER A 141 2.21 10.66 -32.57
N GLY A 142 1.60 11.04 -33.70
CA GLY A 142 2.30 11.53 -34.89
C GLY A 142 2.68 13.02 -34.81
N LYS A 143 2.37 13.71 -33.72
CA LYS A 143 2.71 15.10 -33.42
C LYS A 143 2.95 15.27 -31.93
N ASP A 144 3.61 16.36 -31.51
CA ASP A 144 3.76 16.67 -30.09
C ASP A 144 2.40 17.01 -29.47
N VAL A 145 2.05 16.34 -28.36
CA VAL A 145 0.81 16.58 -27.58
C VAL A 145 1.14 16.44 -26.09
N THR A 146 0.29 17.01 -25.24
CA THR A 146 0.33 16.75 -23.80
C THR A 146 -0.82 15.83 -23.42
N LEU A 147 -0.53 14.70 -22.76
CA LEU A 147 -1.52 13.84 -22.15
C LEU A 147 -1.85 14.37 -20.77
N GLU A 148 -2.99 15.06 -20.65
CA GLU A 148 -3.42 15.70 -19.42
C GLU A 148 -4.01 14.71 -18.42
N ARG A 149 -4.87 13.81 -18.92
CA ARG A 149 -5.49 12.74 -18.16
C ARG A 149 -5.67 11.51 -19.04
N VAL A 150 -5.50 10.36 -18.43
CA VAL A 150 -5.78 9.06 -19.04
C VAL A 150 -6.77 8.30 -18.17
N ASP A 151 -7.96 8.04 -18.70
CA ASP A 151 -8.92 7.10 -18.14
C ASP A 151 -8.84 5.80 -18.95
N VAL A 152 -8.25 4.76 -18.36
CA VAL A 152 -8.11 3.46 -19.03
C VAL A 152 -9.45 2.76 -19.13
N GLU A 153 -10.35 2.99 -18.15
CA GLU A 153 -11.74 2.57 -18.19
C GLU A 153 -12.64 3.81 -18.14
N SER A 154 -13.63 3.86 -19.05
CA SER A 154 -14.66 4.91 -19.10
C SER A 154 -15.98 4.31 -19.58
N ILE A 155 -16.83 3.89 -18.64
CA ILE A 155 -18.02 3.09 -18.91
C ILE A 155 -19.13 3.51 -17.93
N SER A 156 -20.39 3.58 -18.39
CA SER A 156 -21.55 3.81 -17.53
C SER A 156 -22.32 2.53 -17.29
N PHE A 157 -22.67 2.27 -16.04
CA PHE A 157 -23.45 1.10 -15.63
C PHE A 157 -24.67 1.50 -14.81
N ALA A 158 -25.69 0.63 -14.79
CA ALA A 158 -26.90 0.81 -13.99
C ALA A 158 -26.68 0.45 -12.51
N ASP A 159 -25.73 -0.45 -12.25
CA ASP A 159 -25.45 -1.00 -10.92
C ASP A 159 -25.16 0.08 -9.88
N ALA A 160 -25.46 -0.23 -8.64
CA ALA A 160 -25.06 0.58 -7.52
C ALA A 160 -23.55 0.42 -7.27
N TRP A 161 -22.87 1.55 -7.20
CA TRP A 161 -21.44 1.62 -6.94
C TRP A 161 -21.17 2.10 -5.53
N GLN A 162 -20.18 1.51 -4.90
CA GLN A 162 -19.55 2.09 -3.73
C GLN A 162 -18.30 2.84 -4.18
N ASN A 163 -18.35 4.16 -4.06
CA ASN A 163 -17.19 5.03 -4.12
C ASN A 163 -16.54 5.04 -2.74
N TYR A 164 -15.31 4.55 -2.65
CA TYR A 164 -14.56 4.71 -1.44
C TYR A 164 -13.86 6.05 -1.46
N VAL A 165 -14.33 6.89 -0.60
CA VAL A 165 -13.75 8.20 -0.36
C VAL A 165 -12.70 7.98 0.72
N THR A 166 -11.43 8.23 0.42
CA THR A 166 -10.56 8.73 1.47
C THR A 166 -11.13 10.06 1.86
N LYS A 167 -11.99 10.07 2.88
CA LYS A 167 -12.46 11.30 3.48
C LYS A 167 -11.25 12.16 3.83
N GLU A 168 -11.45 13.46 3.77
CA GLU A 168 -10.52 14.49 4.14
C GLU A 168 -9.55 14.03 5.22
N ILE A 169 -8.35 13.65 4.81
CA ILE A 169 -7.29 13.35 5.75
C ILE A 169 -6.80 14.70 6.25
N THR A 170 -7.40 15.18 7.30
CA THR A 170 -6.91 16.32 8.07
C THR A 170 -5.86 15.84 9.06
N ALA A 171 -4.71 15.38 8.60
CA ALA A 171 -3.59 15.18 9.48
C ALA A 171 -2.95 16.52 9.76
N GLN A 172 -3.17 17.09 10.92
CA GLN A 172 -2.40 18.21 11.47
C GLN A 172 -2.08 19.32 10.45
N GLY A 173 -3.08 19.78 9.71
CA GLY A 173 -2.92 20.81 8.69
C GLY A 173 -2.39 20.30 7.33
N SER A 174 -2.44 19.02 7.08
CA SER A 174 -2.10 18.43 5.80
C SER A 174 -3.25 18.50 4.80
N ALA A 175 -2.93 18.27 3.55
CA ALA A 175 -3.84 18.33 2.43
C ALA A 175 -5.05 17.42 2.59
N ARG A 176 -6.18 17.89 2.13
CA ARG A 176 -7.36 17.07 1.91
C ARG A 176 -7.20 16.29 0.63
N TRP A 177 -7.22 14.96 0.73
CA TRP A 177 -7.15 14.08 -0.43
C TRP A 177 -8.50 14.00 -1.13
N LYS A 178 -8.46 13.87 -2.44
CA LYS A 178 -9.68 13.75 -3.25
C LYS A 178 -10.36 12.40 -3.05
N PRO A 179 -11.69 12.37 -3.13
CA PRO A 179 -12.44 11.12 -3.26
C PRO A 179 -11.90 10.26 -4.40
N GLY A 180 -11.81 8.96 -4.17
CA GLY A 180 -11.32 7.98 -5.14
C GLY A 180 -9.81 7.94 -5.35
N LEU A 181 -9.03 8.81 -4.70
CA LEU A 181 -7.58 8.78 -4.80
C LEU A 181 -7.02 7.47 -4.25
N GLY A 182 -6.41 6.68 -5.13
CA GLY A 182 -5.78 5.41 -4.76
C GLY A 182 -6.73 4.37 -4.19
N GLN A 183 -8.05 4.50 -4.37
CA GLN A 183 -9.04 3.55 -3.86
C GLN A 183 -9.73 2.81 -5.01
N PRO A 184 -10.12 1.53 -4.83
CA PRO A 184 -10.94 0.81 -5.81
C PRO A 184 -12.38 1.33 -5.85
N LEU A 185 -13.12 0.86 -6.84
CA LEU A 185 -14.58 0.95 -6.92
C LEU A 185 -15.17 -0.45 -6.80
N TYR A 186 -16.27 -0.59 -6.07
CA TYR A 186 -16.99 -1.86 -5.94
C TYR A 186 -18.40 -1.72 -6.48
N THR A 187 -18.89 -2.77 -7.19
CA THR A 187 -20.31 -2.93 -7.47
C THR A 187 -20.96 -3.81 -6.43
N THR A 188 -22.11 -3.39 -5.90
CA THR A 188 -22.79 -4.09 -4.82
C THR A 188 -23.75 -5.18 -5.31
N GLU A 189 -24.07 -5.22 -6.60
CA GLU A 189 -25.00 -6.21 -7.16
C GLU A 189 -24.28 -7.35 -7.86
N THR A 190 -23.30 -7.02 -8.70
CA THR A 190 -22.56 -8.00 -9.51
C THR A 190 -21.28 -8.51 -8.84
N ALA A 191 -20.95 -8.00 -7.66
CA ALA A 191 -19.74 -8.35 -6.91
C ALA A 191 -18.45 -8.21 -7.74
N THR A 192 -18.20 -7.01 -8.29
CA THR A 192 -16.98 -6.69 -9.03
C THR A 192 -16.20 -5.56 -8.35
N TYR A 193 -14.86 -5.57 -8.50
CA TYR A 193 -14.01 -4.45 -8.11
C TYR A 193 -13.21 -3.93 -9.30
N TRP A 194 -12.92 -2.61 -9.29
CA TRP A 194 -12.27 -1.91 -10.37
C TRP A 194 -11.21 -0.94 -9.85
N GLY A 195 -10.17 -0.71 -10.62
CA GLY A 195 -9.15 0.29 -10.29
C GLY A 195 -8.01 0.35 -11.29
N ILE A 196 -7.02 1.20 -10.99
CA ILE A 196 -5.77 1.32 -11.73
C ILE A 196 -4.61 0.93 -10.82
N GLU A 197 -3.71 0.11 -11.30
CA GLU A 197 -2.47 -0.30 -10.62
C GLU A 197 -1.45 0.84 -10.52
N PHE A 198 -1.91 1.94 -9.92
CA PHE A 198 -1.11 3.14 -9.71
C PHE A 198 -1.54 3.82 -8.40
N PRO A 199 -0.61 4.10 -7.46
CA PRO A 199 -0.99 4.65 -6.17
C PRO A 199 -1.74 5.99 -6.22
N ALA A 200 -1.43 6.86 -7.18
CA ALA A 200 -2.08 8.15 -7.35
C ALA A 200 -3.23 8.13 -8.39
N ALA A 201 -3.80 6.95 -8.66
CA ALA A 201 -4.98 6.84 -9.52
C ALA A 201 -6.20 7.51 -8.88
N THR A 202 -7.12 7.98 -9.71
CA THR A 202 -8.44 8.45 -9.31
C THR A 202 -9.50 7.58 -9.96
N ASN A 203 -10.18 6.76 -9.15
CA ASN A 203 -11.23 5.88 -9.60
C ASN A 203 -12.55 6.43 -9.06
N LEU A 204 -13.42 6.90 -9.93
CA LEU A 204 -14.64 7.63 -9.57
C LEU A 204 -15.85 7.16 -10.36
N VAL A 205 -17.01 7.25 -9.73
CA VAL A 205 -18.31 7.18 -10.41
C VAL A 205 -19.02 8.50 -10.22
N THR A 206 -19.40 9.11 -11.32
CA THR A 206 -20.19 10.34 -11.35
C THR A 206 -21.35 10.13 -12.33
N ASP A 207 -22.58 10.34 -11.88
CA ASP A 207 -23.78 10.17 -12.71
C ASP A 207 -23.82 8.82 -13.47
N LYS A 208 -23.54 7.73 -12.77
CA LYS A 208 -23.43 6.36 -13.30
C LYS A 208 -22.26 6.12 -14.26
N LYS A 209 -21.48 7.13 -14.60
CA LYS A 209 -20.26 6.97 -15.38
C LYS A 209 -19.11 6.65 -14.45
N MET A 210 -18.53 5.47 -14.62
CA MET A 210 -17.31 5.03 -13.98
C MET A 210 -16.12 5.48 -14.82
N SER A 211 -15.12 6.05 -14.17
CA SER A 211 -13.80 6.30 -14.76
C SER A 211 -12.71 5.79 -13.83
N CYS A 212 -11.79 4.99 -14.37
CA CYS A 212 -10.57 4.56 -13.70
C CYS A 212 -9.37 5.10 -14.47
N GLY A 213 -8.65 6.04 -13.86
CA GLY A 213 -7.58 6.76 -14.54
C GLY A 213 -6.71 7.60 -13.62
N TYR A 214 -5.94 8.49 -14.20
CA TYR A 214 -5.03 9.40 -13.47
C TYR A 214 -4.71 10.63 -14.29
N LEU A 215 -4.38 11.72 -13.60
CA LEU A 215 -3.82 12.91 -14.21
C LEU A 215 -2.34 12.65 -14.53
N ARG A 216 -1.89 13.05 -15.70
CA ARG A 216 -0.50 12.89 -16.14
C ARG A 216 0.21 14.22 -16.33
N GLY A 217 -0.32 15.10 -17.19
CA GLY A 217 0.21 16.43 -17.43
C GLY A 217 1.58 16.48 -18.13
N PHE A 218 2.02 15.37 -18.77
CA PHE A 218 3.33 15.30 -19.45
C PHE A 218 3.18 15.26 -20.96
N GLY A 219 4.16 15.88 -21.64
CA GLY A 219 4.30 15.80 -23.09
C GLY A 219 4.50 14.38 -23.58
N LEU A 220 3.95 14.08 -24.74
CA LEU A 220 4.24 12.93 -25.57
C LEU A 220 4.77 13.46 -26.90
N SER A 221 6.05 13.25 -27.14
CA SER A 221 6.72 13.73 -28.34
C SER A 221 6.25 12.95 -29.58
N LYS A 222 6.42 13.57 -30.75
CA LYS A 222 6.14 12.89 -32.00
C LYS A 222 6.87 11.55 -32.07
N ASP A 223 6.12 10.49 -32.45
CA ASP A 223 6.58 9.11 -32.59
C ASP A 223 6.98 8.41 -31.28
N GLU A 224 6.91 9.08 -30.14
CA GLU A 224 7.05 8.47 -28.82
C GLU A 224 5.82 7.62 -28.49
N GLU A 225 6.04 6.51 -27.77
CA GLU A 225 4.98 5.64 -27.26
C GLU A 225 4.92 5.71 -25.74
N TYR A 226 3.73 5.91 -25.21
CA TYR A 226 3.44 5.85 -23.79
C TYR A 226 2.56 4.66 -23.47
N THR A 227 3.00 3.79 -22.56
CA THR A 227 2.20 2.69 -22.02
C THR A 227 1.61 3.11 -20.68
N THR A 228 0.28 2.99 -20.54
CA THR A 228 -0.44 3.35 -19.31
C THR A 228 -0.22 2.34 -18.20
N TYR A 229 -0.54 2.71 -16.95
CA TYR A 229 -0.76 1.75 -15.88
C TYR A 229 -1.94 0.85 -16.23
N LYS A 230 -1.93 -0.38 -15.71
CA LYS A 230 -2.99 -1.36 -15.95
C LYS A 230 -4.24 -1.01 -15.14
N SER A 231 -5.41 -1.08 -15.75
CA SER A 231 -6.63 -1.24 -15.00
C SER A 231 -6.84 -2.69 -14.60
N VAL A 232 -7.54 -2.91 -13.53
CA VAL A 232 -8.00 -4.20 -13.06
C VAL A 232 -9.51 -4.22 -12.96
N VAL A 233 -10.10 -5.33 -13.39
CA VAL A 233 -11.49 -5.69 -13.14
C VAL A 233 -11.50 -7.07 -12.55
N GLY A 234 -11.96 -7.20 -11.31
CA GLY A 234 -12.01 -8.49 -10.63
C GLY A 234 -13.39 -8.84 -10.12
N VAL A 235 -13.58 -10.10 -9.78
CA VAL A 235 -14.86 -10.68 -9.37
C VAL A 235 -14.76 -11.39 -8.03
N ALA A 236 -15.85 -11.37 -7.27
CA ALA A 236 -16.04 -12.13 -6.04
C ALA A 236 -17.31 -12.97 -6.09
N ASP A 237 -17.43 -13.93 -5.21
CA ASP A 237 -18.62 -14.80 -5.06
C ASP A 237 -19.79 -14.06 -4.40
N ASP A 238 -19.51 -13.11 -3.52
CA ASP A 238 -20.50 -12.38 -2.74
C ASP A 238 -20.07 -10.91 -2.57
N PRO A 239 -20.96 -9.94 -2.84
CA PRO A 239 -20.65 -8.52 -2.66
C PRO A 239 -20.29 -8.14 -1.21
N ALA A 240 -20.79 -8.85 -0.20
CA ALA A 240 -20.45 -8.62 1.19
C ALA A 240 -18.98 -8.95 1.51
N TYR A 241 -18.32 -9.76 0.69
CA TYR A 241 -16.94 -10.23 0.86
C TYR A 241 -16.02 -9.86 -0.30
N LEU A 242 -16.33 -8.77 -1.01
CA LEU A 242 -15.46 -8.23 -2.06
C LEU A 242 -14.04 -7.92 -1.57
N ASP A 243 -13.90 -7.54 -0.30
CA ASP A 243 -12.59 -7.30 0.31
C ASP A 243 -11.69 -8.54 0.28
N ASP A 244 -12.25 -9.75 0.43
CA ASP A 244 -11.48 -11.00 0.38
C ASP A 244 -10.84 -11.18 -1.00
N ALA A 245 -11.63 -11.00 -2.07
CA ALA A 245 -11.16 -11.11 -3.44
C ALA A 245 -10.17 -9.99 -3.80
N PHE A 246 -10.46 -8.77 -3.36
CA PHE A 246 -9.61 -7.61 -3.63
C PHE A 246 -8.26 -7.72 -2.91
N TYR A 247 -8.23 -8.11 -1.64
CA TYR A 247 -6.96 -8.27 -0.91
C TYR A 247 -6.15 -9.47 -1.39
N ALA A 248 -6.82 -10.55 -1.83
CA ALA A 248 -6.14 -11.67 -2.49
C ALA A 248 -5.49 -11.23 -3.82
N TYR A 249 -6.16 -10.35 -4.59
CA TYR A 249 -5.56 -9.72 -5.76
C TYR A 249 -4.36 -8.84 -5.38
N ILE A 250 -4.47 -7.98 -4.37
CA ILE A 250 -3.37 -7.13 -3.90
C ILE A 250 -2.17 -7.98 -3.47
N ASP A 251 -2.39 -9.08 -2.72
CA ASP A 251 -1.31 -10.00 -2.34
C ASP A 251 -0.62 -10.64 -3.55
N LYS A 252 -1.35 -10.85 -4.65
CA LYS A 252 -0.79 -11.42 -5.88
C LYS A 252 0.07 -10.44 -6.67
N ILE A 253 -0.25 -9.14 -6.64
CA ILE A 253 0.48 -8.11 -7.40
C ILE A 253 1.55 -7.38 -6.61
N ARG A 254 1.61 -7.54 -5.28
CA ARG A 254 2.63 -6.87 -4.46
C ARG A 254 4.04 -7.28 -4.87
N LYS A 255 4.98 -6.34 -4.74
CA LYS A 255 6.36 -6.53 -5.19
C LYS A 255 7.06 -7.65 -4.42
N ARG A 256 6.85 -7.70 -3.11
CA ARG A 256 7.42 -8.69 -2.19
C ARG A 256 6.28 -9.36 -1.43
N PRO A 257 6.32 -10.68 -1.23
CA PRO A 257 5.34 -11.37 -0.42
C PRO A 257 5.20 -10.73 0.97
N LEU A 258 4.02 -10.85 1.58
CA LEU A 258 3.84 -10.46 2.98
C LEU A 258 4.86 -11.22 3.84
N ARG A 259 5.61 -10.48 4.65
CA ARG A 259 6.64 -11.02 5.56
C ARG A 259 6.54 -10.33 6.91
N LEU A 260 6.92 -11.07 7.95
CA LEU A 260 6.97 -10.52 9.29
C LEU A 260 8.30 -9.79 9.48
N GLN A 261 8.23 -8.49 9.63
CA GLN A 261 9.36 -7.62 9.95
C GLN A 261 9.30 -7.23 11.41
N ILE A 262 10.20 -7.73 12.24
CA ILE A 262 10.36 -7.34 13.64
C ILE A 262 11.64 -6.55 13.75
N GLN A 263 11.58 -5.32 14.25
CA GLN A 263 12.72 -4.43 14.31
C GLN A 263 12.72 -3.52 15.53
N TYR A 264 13.92 -3.04 15.90
CA TYR A 264 14.10 -1.97 16.87
C TYR A 264 14.24 -0.63 16.16
N ASN A 265 13.62 0.42 16.72
CA ASN A 265 13.77 1.79 16.22
C ASN A 265 14.28 2.72 17.34
N SER A 266 15.27 3.54 17.03
CA SER A 266 15.95 4.41 18.02
C SER A 266 15.17 5.67 18.41
N TRP A 267 14.01 5.98 17.77
CA TRP A 267 13.33 7.25 17.98
C TRP A 267 12.88 7.48 19.42
N PHE A 268 12.17 6.53 20.01
CA PHE A 268 11.70 6.68 21.41
C PHE A 268 12.80 6.43 22.44
N ASP A 269 13.91 5.82 22.07
CA ASP A 269 15.03 5.61 22.96
C ASP A 269 15.87 6.89 23.11
N PHE A 270 16.22 7.52 22.00
CA PHE A 270 17.17 8.63 21.96
C PHE A 270 16.69 9.89 21.22
N GLY A 271 15.67 9.80 20.37
CA GLY A 271 15.32 10.87 19.45
C GLY A 271 16.55 11.34 18.65
N LYS A 272 16.66 12.63 18.41
CA LYS A 272 17.77 13.23 17.65
C LYS A 272 19.15 13.13 18.34
N SER A 273 19.20 12.71 19.61
CA SER A 273 20.48 12.55 20.33
C SER A 273 21.20 11.24 20.00
N ILE A 274 20.61 10.36 19.21
CA ILE A 274 21.19 9.11 18.77
C ILE A 274 22.61 9.29 18.21
N SER A 275 23.50 8.38 18.53
CA SER A 275 24.88 8.30 18.04
C SER A 275 25.27 6.84 17.76
N GLY A 276 26.35 6.62 17.02
CA GLY A 276 26.87 5.27 16.76
C GLY A 276 27.10 4.48 18.04
N ARG A 277 27.63 5.13 19.09
CA ARG A 277 27.87 4.52 20.38
C ARG A 277 26.59 4.11 21.10
N THR A 278 25.61 5.00 21.23
CA THR A 278 24.34 4.70 21.90
C THR A 278 23.54 3.68 21.13
N PHE A 279 23.53 3.75 19.80
CA PHE A 279 22.92 2.75 18.93
C PHE A 279 23.53 1.35 19.16
N ALA A 280 24.87 1.25 19.16
CA ALA A 280 25.54 -0.02 19.40
C ALA A 280 25.22 -0.62 20.79
N THR A 281 25.07 0.23 21.81
CA THR A 281 24.66 -0.21 23.15
C THR A 281 23.24 -0.81 23.11
N SER A 282 22.28 -0.14 22.48
CA SER A 282 20.89 -0.65 22.36
C SER A 282 20.83 -1.93 21.53
N VAL A 283 21.56 -2.02 20.41
CA VAL A 283 21.63 -3.25 19.61
C VAL A 283 22.08 -4.44 20.47
N ARG A 284 23.18 -4.29 21.21
CA ARG A 284 23.69 -5.37 22.09
C ARG A 284 22.69 -5.70 23.19
N LYS A 285 22.06 -4.69 23.81
CA LYS A 285 21.07 -4.89 24.88
C LYS A 285 19.87 -5.67 24.37
N VAL A 286 19.23 -5.22 23.26
CA VAL A 286 18.06 -5.87 22.68
C VAL A 286 18.39 -7.30 22.23
N ASN A 287 19.53 -7.49 21.56
CA ASN A 287 19.96 -8.82 21.12
C ASN A 287 20.21 -9.76 22.29
N ASN A 288 20.89 -9.28 23.35
CA ASN A 288 21.13 -10.09 24.56
C ASN A 288 19.80 -10.49 25.19
N GLU A 289 18.90 -9.54 25.46
CA GLU A 289 17.67 -9.78 26.20
C GLU A 289 16.68 -10.66 25.42
N LEU A 290 16.45 -10.38 24.14
CA LEU A 290 15.46 -11.12 23.36
C LEU A 290 16.00 -12.39 22.73
N VAL A 291 17.20 -12.33 22.14
CA VAL A 291 17.73 -13.46 21.35
C VAL A 291 18.51 -14.43 22.22
N LEU A 292 19.53 -13.93 22.94
CA LEU A 292 20.44 -14.81 23.67
C LEU A 292 19.84 -15.37 24.96
N GLU A 293 19.13 -14.55 25.74
CA GLU A 293 18.54 -14.94 27.01
C GLU A 293 17.19 -15.64 26.87
N ARG A 294 16.36 -15.18 25.87
CA ARG A 294 14.98 -15.65 25.76
C ARG A 294 14.67 -16.44 24.48
N GLY A 295 15.68 -16.66 23.63
CA GLY A 295 15.56 -17.54 22.46
C GLY A 295 14.58 -17.03 21.39
N CYS A 296 14.37 -15.72 21.27
CA CYS A 296 13.70 -15.13 20.13
C CYS A 296 14.56 -15.29 18.87
N THR A 297 13.94 -15.27 17.70
CA THR A 297 14.69 -15.12 16.44
C THR A 297 15.38 -13.75 16.42
N PRO A 298 16.57 -13.62 15.81
CA PRO A 298 17.20 -12.31 15.60
C PRO A 298 16.22 -11.33 14.94
N LEU A 299 16.26 -10.07 15.37
CA LEU A 299 15.43 -9.03 14.74
C LEU A 299 15.83 -8.85 13.27
N ASN A 300 14.86 -8.53 12.43
CA ASN A 300 15.12 -8.32 11.00
C ASN A 300 15.96 -7.06 10.74
N ALA A 301 15.78 -6.01 11.55
CA ALA A 301 16.54 -4.79 11.43
C ALA A 301 16.69 -4.05 12.78
N TYR A 302 17.75 -3.26 12.88
CA TYR A 302 17.92 -2.18 13.87
C TYR A 302 17.99 -0.86 13.10
N VAL A 303 17.13 0.09 13.46
CA VAL A 303 16.89 1.31 12.69
C VAL A 303 17.45 2.52 13.42
N ILE A 304 18.32 3.26 12.73
CA ILE A 304 18.73 4.61 13.13
C ILE A 304 17.67 5.57 12.56
N ASP A 305 16.86 6.17 13.43
CA ASP A 305 15.83 7.16 13.08
C ASP A 305 16.43 8.57 12.95
N ASP A 306 15.63 9.65 12.94
CA ASP A 306 16.05 11.05 12.78
C ASP A 306 17.18 11.41 13.77
N GLY A 307 18.24 12.03 13.25
CA GLY A 307 19.38 12.51 14.04
C GLY A 307 20.74 12.08 13.54
N TRP A 308 20.82 11.28 12.48
CA TRP A 308 22.08 10.85 11.87
C TRP A 308 22.60 11.79 10.78
N GLN A 309 21.70 12.57 10.17
CA GLN A 309 22.00 13.46 9.06
C GLN A 309 22.74 14.72 9.55
N HIS A 310 23.75 15.15 8.76
CA HIS A 310 24.41 16.43 8.94
C HIS A 310 23.65 17.53 8.20
N ALA A 311 22.77 18.23 8.90
CA ALA A 311 21.87 19.23 8.36
C ALA A 311 22.05 20.62 8.98
N ASP A 312 23.25 20.96 9.42
CA ASP A 312 23.61 22.31 9.86
C ASP A 312 24.05 23.14 8.64
N PRO A 313 23.32 24.18 8.20
CA PRO A 313 23.67 24.96 7.02
C PRO A 313 25.01 25.68 7.12
N ALA A 314 25.56 25.88 8.32
CA ALA A 314 26.87 26.51 8.49
C ALA A 314 28.04 25.56 8.15
N THR A 315 27.86 24.26 8.28
CA THR A 315 28.93 23.27 8.17
C THR A 315 28.64 22.11 7.23
N ALA A 316 27.35 21.85 6.93
CA ALA A 316 26.98 20.76 6.01
C ALA A 316 27.14 21.19 4.56
N ASP A 317 27.67 20.30 3.74
CA ASP A 317 27.69 20.43 2.29
C ASP A 317 26.87 19.31 1.64
N TRP A 318 25.77 19.71 0.99
CA TRP A 318 24.90 18.82 0.21
C TRP A 318 24.95 19.09 -1.28
N SER A 319 25.90 19.90 -1.76
CA SER A 319 26.02 20.24 -3.19
C SER A 319 26.28 19.01 -4.07
N GLY A 320 27.09 18.07 -3.59
CA GLY A 320 27.42 16.84 -4.31
C GLY A 320 26.58 15.65 -3.88
N LYS A 321 26.37 15.51 -2.58
CA LYS A 321 25.68 14.37 -1.93
C LYS A 321 24.72 14.88 -0.89
N VAL A 322 23.45 14.58 -1.06
CA VAL A 322 22.40 14.90 -0.07
C VAL A 322 22.42 13.90 1.11
N TRP A 323 21.81 14.25 2.23
CA TRP A 323 21.71 13.37 3.41
C TRP A 323 23.08 12.84 3.85
N THR A 324 24.04 13.75 4.06
CA THR A 324 25.37 13.40 4.57
C THR A 324 25.30 13.02 6.04
N VAL A 325 26.24 12.20 6.48
CA VAL A 325 26.31 11.69 7.88
C VAL A 325 26.97 12.73 8.78
N ASN A 326 26.40 12.97 9.96
CA ASN A 326 27.03 13.86 10.96
C ASN A 326 28.14 13.16 11.75
N SER A 327 28.87 13.94 12.55
CA SER A 327 30.02 13.47 13.33
C SER A 327 29.70 12.50 14.47
N LYS A 328 28.42 12.24 14.75
CA LYS A 328 28.00 11.25 15.77
C LYS A 328 28.10 9.80 15.27
N PHE A 329 28.31 9.63 13.99
CA PHE A 329 28.45 8.32 13.32
C PHE A 329 29.71 8.30 12.46
N SER A 330 30.26 7.12 12.21
CA SER A 330 31.24 6.95 11.13
C SER A 330 30.60 7.30 9.78
N SER A 331 31.39 7.90 8.87
CA SER A 331 30.87 8.44 7.60
C SER A 331 30.13 7.43 6.72
N ASP A 332 30.40 6.16 6.92
CA ASP A 332 29.84 5.02 6.19
C ASP A 332 29.00 4.08 7.07
N PHE A 333 28.72 4.47 8.32
CA PHE A 333 28.03 3.64 9.33
C PHE A 333 28.76 2.31 9.65
N SER A 334 30.08 2.19 9.40
CA SER A 334 30.81 0.92 9.57
C SER A 334 30.65 0.32 10.97
N GLU A 335 30.74 1.13 12.04
CA GLU A 335 30.54 0.66 13.41
C GLU A 335 29.10 0.16 13.64
N SER A 336 28.10 0.89 13.15
CA SER A 336 26.70 0.51 13.26
C SER A 336 26.40 -0.77 12.47
N ARG A 337 26.95 -0.90 11.25
CA ARG A 337 26.82 -2.13 10.45
C ARG A 337 27.47 -3.34 11.12
N GLN A 338 28.64 -3.14 11.72
CA GLN A 338 29.35 -4.23 12.40
C GLN A 338 28.49 -4.79 13.56
N VAL A 339 27.95 -3.92 14.42
CA VAL A 339 27.18 -4.37 15.59
C VAL A 339 25.86 -5.05 15.20
N VAL A 340 25.17 -4.59 14.16
CA VAL A 340 23.94 -5.27 13.71
C VAL A 340 24.24 -6.60 13.03
N LYS A 341 25.38 -6.72 12.34
CA LYS A 341 25.85 -7.99 11.79
C LYS A 341 26.18 -9.00 12.89
N GLU A 342 26.82 -8.56 13.99
CA GLU A 342 27.09 -9.40 15.18
C GLU A 342 25.77 -9.92 15.79
N ALA A 343 24.67 -9.16 15.68
CA ALA A 343 23.33 -9.56 16.09
C ALA A 343 22.57 -10.40 15.03
N ASN A 344 23.21 -10.86 13.96
CA ASN A 344 22.58 -11.52 12.81
C ASN A 344 21.39 -10.74 12.24
N SER A 345 21.53 -9.43 12.14
CA SER A 345 20.48 -8.50 11.74
C SER A 345 20.96 -7.52 10.68
N ASN A 346 20.10 -6.60 10.27
CA ASN A 346 20.35 -5.63 9.22
C ASN A 346 20.29 -4.19 9.76
N LEU A 347 21.03 -3.27 9.10
CA LEU A 347 20.91 -1.85 9.38
C LEU A 347 19.74 -1.23 8.64
N GLY A 348 18.91 -0.48 9.35
CA GLY A 348 17.85 0.36 8.80
C GLY A 348 18.15 1.84 9.00
N LEU A 349 17.67 2.67 8.06
CA LEU A 349 17.78 4.13 8.13
C LEU A 349 16.45 4.82 7.86
N TRP A 350 16.24 5.92 8.55
CA TRP A 350 15.17 6.88 8.32
C TRP A 350 15.64 8.01 7.40
N LEU A 351 14.74 8.48 6.53
CA LEU A 351 14.90 9.69 5.71
C LEU A 351 13.57 10.42 5.60
N SER A 352 13.64 11.75 5.40
CA SER A 352 12.46 12.59 5.19
C SER A 352 12.61 13.42 3.90
N PRO A 353 12.34 12.83 2.73
CA PRO A 353 12.70 13.39 1.43
C PRO A 353 12.13 14.77 1.15
N ALA A 354 10.82 14.98 1.31
CA ALA A 354 10.18 16.26 0.99
C ALA A 354 10.24 17.24 2.17
N SER A 355 9.84 16.80 3.36
CA SER A 355 9.73 17.68 4.53
C SER A 355 11.08 18.02 5.17
N ILE A 356 12.13 17.28 4.86
CA ILE A 356 13.48 17.41 5.47
C ILE A 356 13.38 17.62 6.98
N LEU A 357 12.61 16.77 7.64
CA LEU A 357 12.46 16.81 9.10
C LEU A 357 13.85 16.73 9.76
N GLY A 358 14.07 17.55 10.76
CA GLY A 358 15.40 17.69 11.37
C GLY A 358 16.42 18.48 10.53
N GLY A 359 16.06 18.92 9.32
CA GLY A 359 16.96 19.60 8.40
C GLY A 359 16.35 20.78 7.63
N LEU A 360 15.18 21.28 8.01
CA LEU A 360 14.48 22.38 7.31
C LEU A 360 15.35 23.63 7.10
N LYS A 361 16.29 23.90 7.99
CA LYS A 361 17.26 25.01 7.86
C LYS A 361 18.16 24.88 6.65
N MET A 362 18.29 23.69 6.07
CA MET A 362 19.06 23.45 4.84
C MET A 362 18.35 23.94 3.58
N VAL A 363 17.03 24.13 3.58
CA VAL A 363 16.26 24.43 2.36
C VAL A 363 16.77 25.67 1.61
N PRO A 364 17.08 26.80 2.25
CA PRO A 364 17.69 27.95 1.55
C PRO A 364 19.00 27.60 0.84
N LYS A 365 19.86 26.83 1.52
CA LYS A 365 21.15 26.40 0.95
C LYS A 365 20.98 25.39 -0.18
N MET A 366 19.97 24.53 -0.11
CA MET A 366 19.61 23.62 -1.20
C MET A 366 19.21 24.39 -2.47
N ARG A 367 18.50 25.51 -2.32
CA ARG A 367 18.17 26.41 -3.45
C ARG A 367 19.43 27.01 -4.08
N GLU A 368 20.39 27.41 -3.25
CA GLU A 368 21.68 27.93 -3.74
C GLU A 368 22.45 26.87 -4.56
N TYR A 369 22.29 25.60 -4.23
CA TYR A 369 22.83 24.46 -4.99
C TYR A 369 22.05 24.14 -6.27
N GLY A 370 20.95 24.87 -6.54
CA GLY A 370 20.10 24.65 -7.71
C GLY A 370 19.10 23.49 -7.57
N TYR A 371 18.82 23.05 -6.35
CA TYR A 371 17.81 22.02 -6.09
C TYR A 371 16.42 22.64 -5.99
N GLU A 372 15.46 21.93 -6.57
CA GLU A 372 14.06 22.35 -6.60
C GLU A 372 13.45 22.18 -5.19
N SER A 373 13.00 23.29 -4.64
CA SER A 373 12.43 23.34 -3.31
C SER A 373 11.08 24.03 -3.27
N LEU A 374 10.27 23.58 -2.32
CA LEU A 374 9.04 24.22 -1.90
C LEU A 374 9.30 25.14 -0.70
N SER A 375 8.29 25.86 -0.24
CA SER A 375 8.43 26.76 0.92
C SER A 375 8.88 26.04 2.20
N TYR A 376 8.44 24.80 2.37
CA TYR A 376 8.63 24.00 3.59
C TYR A 376 9.46 22.74 3.37
N GLY A 377 10.16 22.61 2.27
CA GLY A 377 10.93 21.42 1.99
C GLY A 377 11.38 21.34 0.55
N MET A 378 11.55 20.12 0.06
CA MET A 378 12.02 19.86 -1.29
C MET A 378 10.87 19.42 -2.19
N SER A 379 10.96 19.75 -3.48
CA SER A 379 9.99 19.31 -4.48
C SER A 379 10.18 17.81 -4.80
N MET A 380 9.12 17.03 -4.64
CA MET A 380 9.11 15.62 -5.03
C MET A 380 9.06 15.41 -6.56
N THR A 381 8.89 16.48 -7.32
CA THR A 381 8.95 16.49 -8.79
C THR A 381 10.26 17.04 -9.34
N GLY A 382 11.10 17.62 -8.49
CA GLY A 382 12.36 18.23 -8.87
C GLY A 382 13.33 17.24 -9.49
N ALA A 383 13.75 17.49 -10.73
CA ALA A 383 14.60 16.55 -11.47
C ALA A 383 15.98 16.39 -10.82
N VAL A 384 16.58 17.50 -10.38
CA VAL A 384 17.94 17.48 -9.79
C VAL A 384 17.94 16.91 -8.38
N TYR A 385 17.06 17.41 -7.51
CA TYR A 385 16.98 16.91 -6.13
C TYR A 385 16.62 15.43 -6.06
N MET A 386 15.57 15.01 -6.79
CA MET A 386 15.13 13.62 -6.77
C MET A 386 16.17 12.66 -7.36
N GLN A 387 16.98 13.10 -8.32
CA GLN A 387 18.11 12.29 -8.79
C GLN A 387 19.18 12.15 -7.70
N LYS A 388 19.52 13.23 -6.99
CA LYS A 388 20.48 13.19 -5.87
C LYS A 388 19.98 12.30 -4.72
N LEU A 389 18.67 12.33 -4.46
CA LEU A 389 18.04 11.45 -3.48
C LEU A 389 18.14 9.97 -3.91
N GLU A 390 17.82 9.67 -5.17
CA GLU A 390 17.96 8.32 -5.75
C GLU A 390 19.40 7.82 -5.61
N ASP A 391 20.37 8.60 -6.06
CA ASP A 391 21.81 8.27 -5.97
C ASP A 391 22.20 7.96 -4.52
N ARG A 392 21.72 8.76 -3.56
CA ARG A 392 22.06 8.60 -2.15
C ARG A 392 21.45 7.34 -1.54
N VAL A 393 20.18 7.05 -1.75
CA VAL A 393 19.55 5.86 -1.17
C VAL A 393 20.05 4.57 -1.82
N VAL A 394 20.38 4.61 -3.11
CA VAL A 394 21.04 3.50 -3.82
C VAL A 394 22.45 3.25 -3.25
N GLU A 395 23.24 4.31 -2.99
CA GLU A 395 24.56 4.19 -2.35
C GLU A 395 24.42 3.54 -0.95
N LEU A 396 23.47 4.00 -0.14
CA LEU A 396 23.23 3.45 1.19
C LEU A 396 22.80 1.98 1.13
N ALA A 397 21.89 1.62 0.21
CA ALA A 397 21.47 0.24 0.01
C ALA A 397 22.62 -0.66 -0.47
N SER A 398 23.42 -0.19 -1.43
CA SER A 398 24.63 -0.88 -1.90
C SER A 398 25.66 -1.05 -0.78
N GLY A 399 25.68 -0.11 0.16
CA GLY A 399 26.50 -0.19 1.39
C GLY A 399 25.95 -1.11 2.46
N GLY A 400 24.82 -1.81 2.24
CA GLY A 400 24.26 -2.83 3.15
C GLY A 400 23.12 -2.33 4.04
N VAL A 401 22.50 -1.18 3.75
CA VAL A 401 21.25 -0.77 4.40
C VAL A 401 20.11 -1.57 3.74
N SER A 402 19.36 -2.33 4.55
CA SER A 402 18.30 -3.23 4.05
C SER A 402 16.89 -2.83 4.47
N TYR A 403 16.76 -1.77 5.23
CA TYR A 403 15.48 -1.16 5.62
C TYR A 403 15.53 0.35 5.44
N PHE A 404 14.50 0.91 4.82
CA PHE A 404 14.31 2.36 4.75
C PHE A 404 12.93 2.76 5.26
N LYS A 405 12.91 3.76 6.13
CA LYS A 405 11.72 4.51 6.54
C LYS A 405 11.73 5.85 5.82
N PHE A 406 10.87 5.99 4.82
CA PHE A 406 10.69 7.26 4.09
C PHE A 406 9.57 8.05 4.74
N ASP A 407 9.93 9.12 5.43
CA ASP A 407 9.03 9.98 6.18
C ASP A 407 8.82 11.33 5.46
N GLY A 408 7.71 12.02 5.73
CA GLY A 408 7.47 13.36 5.22
C GLY A 408 7.46 13.46 3.69
N LEU A 409 6.73 12.56 2.99
CA LEU A 409 6.68 12.49 1.54
C LEU A 409 5.82 13.60 0.94
N PHE A 410 4.51 13.55 1.17
CA PHE A 410 3.53 14.50 0.64
C PHE A 410 2.80 15.28 1.72
N GLY A 411 3.34 15.31 2.95
CA GLY A 411 2.68 15.84 4.14
C GLY A 411 2.26 17.30 4.08
N HIS A 412 2.66 17.99 3.03
CA HIS A 412 2.36 19.39 2.83
C HIS A 412 1.87 19.66 1.40
N LEU A 413 0.96 18.83 0.91
CA LEU A 413 0.30 19.08 -0.41
C LEU A 413 -0.55 20.35 -0.43
N ASN A 414 -0.86 20.91 0.72
CA ASN A 414 -1.38 22.26 0.87
C ASN A 414 -0.30 23.31 0.67
N ILE A 415 0.91 22.93 0.28
CA ILE A 415 2.01 23.82 0.03
C ILE A 415 1.81 24.57 -1.29
N ARG A 416 2.14 25.74 -1.23
CA ARG A 416 1.92 26.96 -1.97
C ARG A 416 2.64 27.03 -3.29
N ASP A 417 3.74 26.28 -3.47
CA ASP A 417 4.60 26.33 -4.64
C ASP A 417 4.72 24.94 -5.23
N PHE A 418 3.82 24.60 -6.15
CA PHE A 418 3.98 23.40 -6.93
C PHE A 418 4.75 23.70 -8.19
N GLU A 419 5.97 23.24 -8.30
CA GLU A 419 6.68 23.17 -9.56
C GLU A 419 6.19 21.94 -10.34
N LEU A 420 5.26 22.15 -11.26
CA LEU A 420 4.89 21.13 -12.23
C LEU A 420 5.78 21.29 -13.45
N GLN A 421 6.63 20.31 -13.69
CA GLN A 421 7.29 20.16 -14.96
C GLN A 421 6.32 19.49 -15.95
N GLY A 422 6.18 20.09 -17.14
CA GLY A 422 5.54 19.42 -18.25
C GLY A 422 4.30 20.09 -18.80
N ARG A 423 3.48 20.68 -18.02
CA ARG A 423 2.47 21.59 -18.54
C ARG A 423 3.09 22.97 -18.55
N GLY A 424 2.99 23.71 -19.66
CA GLY A 424 3.11 25.17 -19.65
C GLY A 424 2.07 25.69 -18.68
N THR A 425 2.22 25.40 -17.44
CA THR A 425 1.33 25.66 -16.36
C THR A 425 1.17 27.14 -16.34
N ALA A 426 -0.02 27.56 -16.64
CA ALA A 426 -0.54 28.70 -15.92
C ALA A 426 -0.07 28.50 -14.49
N ALA A 427 0.93 29.24 -14.10
CA ALA A 427 1.51 29.20 -12.78
C ALA A 427 0.36 29.05 -11.81
N MET A 428 0.43 28.08 -10.89
CA MET A 428 -0.38 28.22 -9.70
C MET A 428 -0.20 29.66 -9.27
N PRO A 429 -1.29 30.42 -9.07
CA PRO A 429 -1.13 31.76 -8.54
C PRO A 429 -0.24 31.54 -7.32
N GLN A 430 0.94 32.16 -7.32
CA GLN A 430 1.77 32.21 -6.14
C GLN A 430 0.86 32.79 -5.07
N LEU A 431 0.23 31.91 -4.33
CA LEU A 431 -0.53 32.30 -3.15
C LEU A 431 0.54 32.95 -2.30
N GLY A 432 0.51 34.28 -2.23
CA GLY A 432 1.54 35.05 -1.58
C GLY A 432 1.90 34.41 -0.26
N LEU A 433 3.14 34.03 -0.11
CA LEU A 433 3.63 33.20 1.00
C LEU A 433 3.50 33.90 2.37
N GLU A 434 3.33 35.21 2.34
CA GLU A 434 3.11 36.04 3.54
C GLU A 434 1.68 35.86 4.03
N GLY A 435 1.55 35.30 5.22
CA GLY A 435 0.27 35.21 5.94
C GLY A 435 -0.55 33.96 5.74
N PHE A 436 -0.04 32.92 5.02
CA PHE A 436 -0.70 31.61 5.00
C PHE A 436 -0.16 30.70 6.09
N SER A 437 -1.03 30.27 7.00
CA SER A 437 -0.75 29.12 7.86
C SER A 437 -0.95 27.82 7.09
N SER A 438 -0.38 26.74 7.59
CA SER A 438 -0.62 25.38 7.05
C SER A 438 -2.09 24.94 7.09
N ASN A 439 -2.92 25.64 7.87
CA ASN A 439 -4.34 25.38 8.06
C ASN A 439 -5.25 26.37 7.32
N ASP A 440 -4.71 27.21 6.44
CA ASP A 440 -5.50 28.19 5.73
C ASP A 440 -6.49 27.51 4.77
N GLU A 441 -7.79 27.78 4.94
CA GLU A 441 -8.86 27.19 4.15
C GLU A 441 -8.73 27.46 2.65
N ARG A 442 -8.08 28.56 2.26
CA ARG A 442 -7.81 28.88 0.86
C ARG A 442 -6.93 27.83 0.18
N LEU A 443 -6.14 27.07 0.94
CA LEU A 443 -5.34 25.95 0.42
C LEU A 443 -6.21 24.76 0.00
N ASN A 444 -7.46 24.72 0.47
CA ASN A 444 -8.45 23.70 0.13
C ASN A 444 -9.43 24.16 -0.95
N ASP A 445 -9.19 25.31 -1.59
CA ASP A 445 -10.00 25.77 -2.72
C ASP A 445 -9.92 24.72 -3.85
N SER A 446 -11.08 24.27 -4.29
CA SER A 446 -11.22 23.21 -5.32
C SER A 446 -10.57 23.59 -6.66
N ARG A 447 -10.35 24.88 -6.92
CA ARG A 447 -9.61 25.33 -8.10
C ARG A 447 -8.19 24.78 -8.20
N TYR A 448 -7.58 24.44 -7.05
CA TYR A 448 -6.21 23.92 -7.02
C TYR A 448 -6.13 22.40 -6.94
N ASP A 449 -7.27 21.72 -6.84
CA ASP A 449 -7.30 20.28 -6.65
C ASP A 449 -6.66 19.51 -7.80
N GLU A 450 -6.91 19.94 -9.02
CA GLU A 450 -6.30 19.32 -10.21
C GLU A 450 -4.79 19.49 -10.22
N LEU A 451 -4.29 20.69 -9.88
CA LEU A 451 -2.84 20.96 -9.79
C LEU A 451 -2.17 20.11 -8.72
N LYS A 452 -2.81 19.95 -7.55
CA LYS A 452 -2.30 19.07 -6.49
C LYS A 452 -2.20 17.63 -6.95
N LEU A 453 -3.17 17.15 -7.73
CA LEU A 453 -3.14 15.79 -8.29
C LEU A 453 -2.07 15.60 -9.35
N TYR A 454 -1.78 16.59 -10.18
CA TYR A 454 -0.64 16.55 -11.11
C TYR A 454 0.69 16.42 -10.34
N TYR A 455 0.88 17.25 -9.31
CA TYR A 455 2.08 17.19 -8.46
C TYR A 455 2.20 15.83 -7.78
N LEU A 456 1.09 15.33 -7.20
CA LEU A 456 1.04 14.04 -6.54
C LEU A 456 1.39 12.88 -7.49
N THR A 457 0.82 12.89 -8.70
CA THR A 457 1.11 11.90 -9.74
C THR A 457 2.60 11.90 -10.09
N ALA A 458 3.15 13.06 -10.43
CA ALA A 458 4.55 13.18 -10.81
C ALA A 458 5.50 12.78 -9.66
N GLY A 459 5.23 13.21 -8.44
CA GLY A 459 6.01 12.83 -7.25
C GLY A 459 5.90 11.33 -6.92
N THR A 460 4.72 10.74 -7.08
CA THR A 460 4.49 9.30 -6.94
C THR A 460 5.33 8.51 -7.96
N GLU A 461 5.34 8.90 -9.23
CA GLU A 461 6.17 8.25 -10.26
C GLU A 461 7.67 8.32 -9.94
N ARG A 462 8.14 9.46 -9.40
CA ARG A 462 9.54 9.59 -8.95
C ARG A 462 9.87 8.64 -7.80
N LEU A 463 8.99 8.54 -6.82
CA LEU A 463 9.15 7.59 -5.70
C LEU A 463 9.13 6.14 -6.17
N MET A 464 8.18 5.77 -7.04
CA MET A 464 8.11 4.43 -7.64
C MET A 464 9.41 4.05 -8.34
N LYS A 465 10.02 4.99 -9.09
CA LYS A 465 11.33 4.78 -9.72
C LYS A 465 12.40 4.48 -8.67
N ILE A 466 12.48 5.27 -7.60
CA ILE A 466 13.44 5.08 -6.50
C ILE A 466 13.23 3.71 -5.84
N PHE A 467 11.99 3.36 -5.50
CA PHE A 467 11.67 2.08 -4.83
C PHE A 467 11.98 0.87 -5.72
N ASN A 468 11.69 0.96 -7.01
CA ASN A 468 12.10 -0.08 -7.97
C ASN A 468 13.63 -0.22 -8.02
N ARG A 469 14.36 0.90 -8.07
CA ARG A 469 15.82 0.89 -8.10
C ARG A 469 16.41 0.30 -6.82
N LEU A 470 15.82 0.58 -5.66
CA LEU A 470 16.21 -0.06 -4.40
C LEU A 470 15.98 -1.57 -4.43
N GLY A 471 14.85 -2.03 -4.99
CA GLY A 471 14.57 -3.46 -5.16
C GLY A 471 15.50 -4.17 -6.15
N GLU A 472 16.06 -3.46 -7.16
CA GLU A 472 17.08 -4.00 -8.05
C GLU A 472 18.43 -4.18 -7.33
N VAL A 473 18.79 -3.25 -6.44
CA VAL A 473 20.02 -3.29 -5.64
C VAL A 473 19.93 -4.38 -4.58
N ASN A 474 18.79 -4.48 -3.91
CA ASN A 474 18.54 -5.48 -2.87
C ASN A 474 17.08 -5.97 -2.98
N PRO A 475 16.85 -7.17 -3.57
CA PRO A 475 15.49 -7.73 -3.68
C PRO A 475 14.78 -7.92 -2.34
N ASP A 476 15.54 -8.11 -1.26
CA ASP A 476 15.03 -8.34 0.10
C ASP A 476 14.88 -7.06 0.92
N ILE A 477 15.11 -5.89 0.32
CA ILE A 477 14.97 -4.61 1.01
C ILE A 477 13.54 -4.45 1.57
N PHE A 478 13.43 -3.86 2.77
CA PHE A 478 12.14 -3.53 3.35
C PHE A 478 11.92 -2.01 3.29
N ILE A 479 10.80 -1.59 2.72
CA ILE A 479 10.48 -0.18 2.52
C ILE A 479 9.19 0.16 3.26
N ALA A 480 9.30 1.11 4.20
CA ALA A 480 8.17 1.70 4.90
C ALA A 480 8.01 3.16 4.46
N ILE A 481 6.80 3.56 4.09
CA ILE A 481 6.46 4.96 3.81
C ILE A 481 5.52 5.49 4.88
N THR A 482 5.77 6.72 5.30
CA THR A 482 5.04 7.27 6.43
C THR A 482 4.37 8.59 6.10
N ASN A 483 4.64 9.61 6.89
CA ASN A 483 3.97 10.89 6.92
C ASN A 483 3.82 11.52 5.51
N GLY A 484 2.59 11.82 5.16
CA GLY A 484 2.23 12.31 3.83
C GLY A 484 1.95 11.23 2.80
N ALA A 485 2.14 9.95 3.13
CA ALA A 485 1.63 8.87 2.31
C ALA A 485 0.13 8.66 2.60
N TYR A 486 -0.62 8.33 1.58
CA TYR A 486 -2.05 8.00 1.66
C TYR A 486 -2.24 6.49 1.49
N LEU A 487 -3.35 5.95 2.04
CA LEU A 487 -3.63 4.51 2.04
C LEU A 487 -4.15 4.05 0.67
N SER A 488 -3.26 3.99 -0.31
CA SER A 488 -3.54 3.33 -1.58
C SER A 488 -2.97 1.91 -1.55
N PRO A 489 -3.78 0.85 -1.77
CA PRO A 489 -3.29 -0.52 -1.75
C PRO A 489 -2.26 -0.80 -2.86
N TRP A 490 -2.28 -0.03 -3.94
CA TRP A 490 -1.32 -0.15 -5.04
C TRP A 490 0.10 0.32 -4.68
N TRP A 491 0.30 1.00 -3.55
CA TRP A 491 1.65 1.21 -2.99
C TRP A 491 2.39 -0.10 -2.74
N LEU A 492 1.65 -1.19 -2.42
CA LEU A 492 2.26 -2.48 -2.11
C LEU A 492 2.96 -3.16 -3.30
N GLN A 493 2.80 -2.63 -4.52
CA GLN A 493 3.64 -2.99 -5.67
C GLN A 493 5.07 -2.42 -5.56
N TYR A 494 5.35 -1.53 -4.62
CA TYR A 494 6.63 -0.81 -4.50
C TYR A 494 7.20 -0.86 -3.09
N VAL A 495 6.35 -0.83 -2.07
CA VAL A 495 6.73 -0.79 -0.65
C VAL A 495 6.14 -1.97 0.11
N ASP A 496 6.60 -2.19 1.34
CA ASP A 496 6.12 -3.29 2.17
C ASP A 496 4.98 -2.85 3.10
N VAL A 497 5.08 -1.64 3.68
CA VAL A 497 4.08 -1.10 4.60
C VAL A 497 3.86 0.40 4.41
N VAL A 498 2.66 0.85 4.78
CA VAL A 498 2.26 2.26 4.79
C VAL A 498 1.81 2.65 6.19
N TRP A 499 2.14 3.87 6.62
CA TRP A 499 1.78 4.37 7.93
C TRP A 499 0.26 4.51 8.14
N LEU A 500 -0.18 4.19 9.36
CA LEU A 500 -1.53 4.42 9.81
C LEU A 500 -1.78 5.93 9.93
N ILE A 501 -2.44 6.47 8.93
CA ILE A 501 -2.69 7.90 8.78
C ILE A 501 -3.41 8.45 10.00
N ASN A 502 -3.04 9.66 10.45
CA ASN A 502 -3.61 10.36 11.61
C ASN A 502 -3.37 9.69 12.97
N ALA A 503 -2.53 8.67 13.01
CA ALA A 503 -2.29 7.93 14.24
C ALA A 503 -1.37 8.65 15.25
N GLY A 504 -0.62 9.67 14.80
CA GLY A 504 0.43 10.31 15.61
C GLY A 504 1.61 9.40 15.93
N ASP A 505 2.73 9.94 16.38
CA ASP A 505 3.91 9.15 16.75
C ASP A 505 3.64 8.26 17.96
N ALA A 506 2.94 8.77 18.96
CA ALA A 506 2.59 8.01 20.15
C ALA A 506 1.08 8.03 20.39
N ALA A 507 0.54 6.89 20.78
CA ALA A 507 -0.82 6.85 21.29
C ALA A 507 -0.97 7.78 22.52
N LYS A 508 -2.11 8.44 22.62
CA LYS A 508 -2.43 9.35 23.73
C LYS A 508 -3.38 8.65 24.70
N GLY A 509 -3.13 8.79 26.00
CA GLY A 509 -3.97 8.22 27.04
C GLY A 509 -3.29 8.36 28.41
N ASN A 510 -4.06 8.31 29.48
CA ASN A 510 -3.55 8.37 30.86
C ASN A 510 -3.10 6.99 31.37
N ASN A 511 -3.46 5.94 30.65
CA ASN A 511 -3.13 4.56 30.94
C ASN A 511 -3.22 3.73 29.65
N ARG A 512 -2.92 2.42 29.70
CA ARG A 512 -2.94 1.51 28.54
C ARG A 512 -4.31 1.39 27.89
N ASN A 513 -5.39 1.40 28.68
CA ASN A 513 -6.76 1.40 28.13
C ASN A 513 -6.98 2.62 27.22
N GLY A 514 -6.65 3.83 27.70
CA GLY A 514 -6.76 5.06 26.91
C GLY A 514 -5.84 5.08 25.67
N GLU A 515 -4.62 4.56 25.77
CA GLU A 515 -3.70 4.45 24.62
C GLU A 515 -4.24 3.48 23.54
N LEU A 516 -4.79 2.34 23.95
CA LEU A 516 -5.43 1.39 23.02
C LEU A 516 -6.65 2.01 22.35
N VAL A 517 -7.55 2.64 23.14
CA VAL A 517 -8.74 3.32 22.59
C VAL A 517 -8.33 4.39 21.57
N TYR A 518 -7.31 5.20 21.87
CA TYR A 518 -6.81 6.22 20.95
C TYR A 518 -6.37 5.60 19.61
N ARG A 519 -5.56 4.56 19.67
CA ARG A 519 -5.00 3.91 18.47
C ARG A 519 -6.07 3.12 17.70
N ASP A 520 -6.85 2.31 18.41
CA ASP A 520 -7.85 1.44 17.79
C ASP A 520 -9.06 2.23 17.26
N ASN A 521 -9.31 3.44 17.79
CA ASN A 521 -10.27 4.36 17.20
C ASN A 521 -9.84 4.83 15.80
N VAL A 522 -8.53 5.02 15.55
CA VAL A 522 -8.04 5.32 14.20
C VAL A 522 -8.26 4.14 13.24
N TYR A 523 -8.02 2.91 13.71
CA TYR A 523 -8.37 1.70 12.94
C TYR A 523 -9.86 1.62 12.64
N HIS A 524 -10.71 1.83 13.66
CA HIS A 524 -12.16 1.82 13.49
C HIS A 524 -12.61 2.88 12.47
N GLN A 525 -12.12 4.10 12.60
CA GLN A 525 -12.44 5.18 11.67
C GLN A 525 -12.10 4.80 10.23
N ILE A 526 -10.91 4.30 9.98
CA ILE A 526 -10.43 3.98 8.62
C ILE A 526 -11.19 2.81 8.01
N TRP A 527 -11.33 1.69 8.74
CA TRP A 527 -11.87 0.46 8.14
C TRP A 527 -13.37 0.25 8.36
N LYS A 528 -13.97 0.87 9.38
CA LYS A 528 -15.40 0.71 9.68
C LYS A 528 -16.24 1.92 9.30
N GLU A 529 -15.79 3.12 9.62
CA GLU A 529 -16.56 4.34 9.31
C GLU A 529 -16.32 4.82 7.89
N GLU A 530 -15.06 4.96 7.48
CA GLU A 530 -14.66 5.44 6.15
C GLU A 530 -14.63 4.32 5.10
N ASN A 531 -14.57 3.08 5.56
CA ASN A 531 -14.51 1.89 4.71
C ASN A 531 -13.36 1.93 3.69
N THR A 532 -12.21 2.50 4.08
CA THR A 532 -11.02 2.58 3.25
C THR A 532 -10.50 1.19 2.91
N LYS A 533 -10.17 0.95 1.65
CA LYS A 533 -9.66 -0.33 1.17
C LYS A 533 -8.15 -0.34 1.20
N PHE A 534 -7.61 -0.94 2.24
CA PHE A 534 -6.17 -1.20 2.42
C PHE A 534 -5.98 -2.42 3.32
N PRO A 535 -5.09 -3.38 3.01
CA PRO A 535 -4.88 -4.54 3.86
C PRO A 535 -4.28 -4.15 5.21
N MET A 536 -4.95 -4.49 6.31
CA MET A 536 -4.49 -4.17 7.67
C MET A 536 -3.11 -4.79 7.98
N ASN A 537 -2.77 -5.91 7.35
CA ASN A 537 -1.48 -6.57 7.52
C ASN A 537 -0.27 -5.75 7.00
N SER A 538 -0.51 -4.71 6.22
CA SER A 538 0.54 -3.88 5.60
C SER A 538 0.54 -2.43 6.12
N VAL A 539 -0.05 -2.22 7.30
CA VAL A 539 -0.05 -0.94 8.02
C VAL A 539 0.92 -0.98 9.17
N PHE A 540 1.61 0.14 9.44
CA PHE A 540 2.40 0.28 10.66
C PHE A 540 2.01 1.54 11.46
N ASN A 541 2.27 1.53 12.77
CA ASN A 541 1.75 2.50 13.73
C ASN A 541 2.68 2.80 14.88
N HIS A 542 3.93 2.85 14.82
CA HIS A 542 4.86 3.18 15.90
C HIS A 542 4.59 2.43 17.24
N GLU A 543 4.27 1.14 17.15
CA GLU A 543 3.98 0.27 18.29
C GLU A 543 4.54 -1.14 18.07
N PRO A 544 4.80 -1.92 19.13
CA PRO A 544 4.53 -1.67 20.55
C PRO A 544 5.47 -0.64 21.18
N LYS A 545 4.93 0.13 22.14
CA LYS A 545 5.67 1.16 22.88
C LYS A 545 5.86 0.77 24.35
N LYS A 546 7.10 0.87 24.84
CA LYS A 546 7.44 0.76 26.27
C LYS A 546 8.57 1.74 26.61
N THR A 547 8.23 2.78 27.38
CA THR A 547 9.16 3.90 27.63
C THR A 547 9.43 4.17 29.11
N GLY A 548 8.85 3.38 30.01
CA GLY A 548 9.06 3.52 31.45
C GLY A 548 8.40 2.38 32.26
N PRO A 549 8.70 2.30 33.57
CA PRO A 549 8.20 1.24 34.45
C PRO A 549 6.82 1.55 35.09
N ASP A 550 6.12 2.58 34.64
CA ASP A 550 4.96 3.15 35.33
C ASP A 550 3.67 2.32 35.21
N GLU A 551 3.77 1.03 34.91
CA GLU A 551 2.65 0.12 34.75
C GLU A 551 2.96 -1.28 35.33
N THR A 552 1.90 -2.07 35.62
CA THR A 552 2.10 -3.46 36.05
C THR A 552 2.50 -4.33 34.86
N PRO A 553 3.22 -5.44 35.10
CA PRO A 553 3.53 -6.41 34.05
C PRO A 553 2.31 -6.90 33.29
N GLU A 554 1.19 -7.12 33.98
CA GLU A 554 -0.07 -7.56 33.37
C GLU A 554 -0.64 -6.49 32.41
N ALA A 555 -0.60 -5.22 32.78
CA ALA A 555 -1.07 -4.13 31.92
C ALA A 555 -0.23 -4.05 30.63
N PHE A 556 1.10 -4.21 30.73
CA PHE A 556 1.96 -4.25 29.57
C PHE A 556 1.73 -5.49 28.70
N ARG A 557 1.56 -6.66 29.32
CA ARG A 557 1.27 -7.92 28.61
C ARG A 557 -0.02 -7.80 27.81
N ASP A 558 -1.10 -7.38 28.46
CA ASP A 558 -2.43 -7.29 27.84
C ASP A 558 -2.44 -6.27 26.70
N TYR A 559 -1.80 -5.10 26.90
CA TYR A 559 -1.56 -4.10 25.85
C TYR A 559 -0.79 -4.71 24.67
N LEU A 560 0.30 -5.43 24.94
CA LEU A 560 1.15 -5.99 23.89
C LEU A 560 0.39 -6.99 23.02
N TYR A 561 -0.35 -7.92 23.62
CA TYR A 561 -1.10 -8.91 22.87
C TYR A 561 -2.26 -8.30 22.09
N MET A 562 -2.95 -7.29 22.64
CA MET A 562 -3.96 -6.54 21.89
C MET A 562 -3.35 -5.82 20.69
N ASN A 563 -2.19 -5.19 20.88
CA ASN A 563 -1.44 -4.55 19.80
C ASN A 563 -1.04 -5.54 18.70
N LEU A 564 -0.42 -6.66 19.06
CA LEU A 564 0.01 -7.68 18.12
C LEU A 564 -1.17 -8.35 17.37
N SER A 565 -2.33 -8.44 18.01
CA SER A 565 -3.55 -9.03 17.41
C SER A 565 -4.13 -8.19 16.26
N ARG A 566 -3.69 -6.94 16.08
CA ARG A 566 -4.00 -6.14 14.89
C ARG A 566 -3.47 -6.77 13.61
N GLY A 567 -2.56 -7.75 13.72
CA GLY A 567 -2.13 -8.61 12.63
C GLY A 567 -1.33 -7.91 11.53
N THR A 568 -0.58 -6.89 11.90
CA THR A 568 0.36 -6.26 10.97
C THR A 568 1.60 -7.13 10.76
N GLY A 569 2.06 -7.25 9.54
CA GLY A 569 3.35 -7.88 9.21
C GLY A 569 4.57 -7.04 9.63
N PHE A 570 4.36 -5.93 10.32
CA PHE A 570 5.41 -5.01 10.74
C PHE A 570 5.29 -4.68 12.22
N ILE A 571 6.29 -5.09 13.01
CA ILE A 571 6.36 -4.87 14.45
C ILE A 571 7.63 -4.05 14.72
N GLU A 572 7.45 -2.79 15.08
CA GLU A 572 8.56 -1.88 15.36
C GLU A 572 8.61 -1.55 16.85
N LEU A 573 9.69 -2.00 17.51
CA LEU A 573 9.87 -1.83 18.94
C LEU A 573 10.25 -0.38 19.27
N TYR A 574 9.29 0.40 19.73
CA TYR A 574 9.48 1.76 20.24
C TYR A 574 9.69 1.72 21.76
N ILE A 575 10.85 1.26 22.16
CA ILE A 575 11.21 0.99 23.56
C ILE A 575 12.37 1.89 24.02
N LYS A 576 12.40 2.18 25.31
CA LYS A 576 13.58 2.72 25.98
C LYS A 576 14.33 1.58 26.63
N THR A 577 15.38 1.12 25.96
CA THR A 577 16.09 -0.11 26.31
C THR A 577 16.58 -0.18 27.76
N GLU A 578 17.00 0.95 28.33
CA GLU A 578 17.45 1.07 29.73
C GLU A 578 16.32 1.13 30.78
N LYS A 579 15.05 1.18 30.33
CA LYS A 579 13.89 1.33 31.21
C LYS A 579 13.07 0.06 31.37
N LEU A 580 13.32 -0.96 30.54
CA LEU A 580 12.60 -2.22 30.63
C LEU A 580 13.13 -3.03 31.82
N SER A 581 12.21 -3.55 32.64
CA SER A 581 12.50 -4.52 33.68
C SER A 581 12.71 -5.92 33.11
N TYR A 582 13.20 -6.84 33.92
CA TYR A 582 13.38 -8.24 33.53
C TYR A 582 12.04 -8.86 33.03
N SER A 583 10.93 -8.61 33.77
CA SER A 583 9.60 -9.07 33.39
C SER A 583 9.08 -8.44 32.11
N ASP A 584 9.40 -7.18 31.80
CA ASP A 584 9.04 -6.54 30.55
C ASP A 584 9.70 -7.26 29.34
N TRP A 585 10.96 -7.67 29.48
CA TRP A 585 11.66 -8.43 28.46
C TRP A 585 11.07 -9.84 28.26
N ASP A 586 10.62 -10.51 29.36
CA ASP A 586 9.94 -11.80 29.26
C ASP A 586 8.62 -11.65 28.48
N ILE A 587 7.81 -10.67 28.86
CA ILE A 587 6.51 -10.38 28.22
C ILE A 587 6.72 -10.05 26.73
N LEU A 588 7.70 -9.20 26.43
CA LEU A 588 8.00 -8.83 25.05
C LEU A 588 8.42 -10.05 24.22
N ALA A 589 9.30 -10.90 24.75
CA ALA A 589 9.74 -12.11 24.08
C ALA A 589 8.59 -13.08 23.81
N ASP A 590 7.72 -13.32 24.80
CA ASP A 590 6.56 -14.21 24.64
C ASP A 590 5.57 -13.66 23.60
N GLY A 591 5.30 -12.34 23.63
CA GLY A 591 4.45 -11.69 22.63
C GLY A 591 5.03 -11.81 21.21
N LEU A 592 6.33 -11.59 21.01
CA LEU A 592 6.97 -11.73 19.71
C LEU A 592 6.93 -13.18 19.20
N LYS A 593 7.13 -14.18 20.07
CA LYS A 593 6.98 -15.59 19.71
C LYS A 593 5.53 -15.94 19.32
N TRP A 594 4.56 -15.39 20.04
CA TRP A 594 3.13 -15.56 19.69
C TRP A 594 2.85 -14.91 18.31
N ALA A 595 3.30 -13.70 18.05
CA ALA A 595 3.13 -13.04 16.75
C ALA A 595 3.75 -13.87 15.60
N GLN A 596 4.93 -14.45 15.80
CA GLN A 596 5.55 -15.37 14.83
C GLN A 596 4.71 -16.62 14.59
N LYS A 597 4.15 -17.21 15.65
CA LYS A 597 3.26 -18.37 15.56
C LYS A 597 2.02 -18.08 14.75
N VAL A 598 1.39 -16.93 14.95
CA VAL A 598 0.12 -16.57 14.29
C VAL A 598 0.30 -15.79 12.99
N PHE A 599 1.51 -15.40 12.60
CA PHE A 599 1.80 -14.66 11.38
C PHE A 599 1.18 -15.29 10.10
N PRO A 600 1.15 -16.63 9.92
CA PRO A 600 0.50 -17.23 8.75
C PRO A 600 -0.99 -16.88 8.60
N LEU A 601 -1.63 -16.36 9.64
CA LEU A 601 -3.03 -15.92 9.63
C LEU A 601 -3.20 -14.48 9.13
N PHE A 602 -2.13 -13.67 9.12
CA PHE A 602 -2.18 -12.22 8.86
C PHE A 602 -2.62 -11.85 7.44
N HIS A 603 -2.71 -12.81 6.52
CA HIS A 603 -3.31 -12.57 5.20
C HIS A 603 -4.80 -12.21 5.27
N ASN A 604 -5.50 -12.54 6.35
CA ASN A 604 -6.94 -12.35 6.49
C ASN A 604 -7.30 -11.75 7.85
N VAL A 605 -6.76 -10.56 8.14
CA VAL A 605 -7.03 -9.84 9.39
C VAL A 605 -8.26 -8.96 9.25
N ARG A 606 -9.09 -8.93 10.27
CA ARG A 606 -10.29 -8.09 10.35
C ARG A 606 -10.46 -7.48 11.74
N MET A 607 -11.00 -6.27 11.78
CA MET A 607 -11.52 -5.67 13.00
C MET A 607 -13.00 -6.06 13.16
N HIS A 608 -13.40 -6.48 14.36
CA HIS A 608 -14.78 -6.83 14.70
C HIS A 608 -15.26 -6.05 15.92
N GLY A 609 -16.56 -6.09 16.17
CA GLY A 609 -17.20 -5.40 17.28
C GLY A 609 -17.59 -3.96 16.99
N GLY A 610 -17.74 -3.19 18.05
CA GLY A 610 -18.22 -1.82 18.00
C GLY A 610 -17.11 -0.76 17.97
N SER A 611 -17.50 0.48 18.31
CA SER A 611 -16.62 1.65 18.31
C SER A 611 -15.82 1.76 19.60
N PRO A 612 -14.48 1.77 19.54
CA PRO A 612 -13.64 2.01 20.73
C PRO A 612 -13.94 3.33 21.43
N ARG A 613 -14.21 4.38 20.63
CA ARG A 613 -14.54 5.71 21.13
C ARG A 613 -15.84 5.75 21.93
N ASP A 614 -16.81 4.92 21.55
CA ASP A 614 -18.12 4.87 22.18
C ASP A 614 -18.15 3.83 23.33
N ASN A 615 -16.98 3.36 23.74
CA ASN A 615 -16.79 2.38 24.81
C ASN A 615 -17.46 1.03 24.55
N GLU A 616 -17.58 0.63 23.29
CA GLU A 616 -18.12 -0.68 22.90
C GLU A 616 -17.01 -1.73 22.81
N VAL A 617 -17.35 -2.99 23.06
CA VAL A 617 -16.40 -4.09 22.92
C VAL A 617 -16.01 -4.25 21.44
N TYR A 618 -14.71 -4.34 21.20
CA TYR A 618 -14.13 -4.54 19.88
C TYR A 618 -12.92 -5.48 19.95
N GLY A 619 -12.40 -5.84 18.79
CA GLY A 619 -11.18 -6.63 18.69
C GLY A 619 -10.78 -6.95 17.27
N TYR A 620 -9.88 -7.89 17.14
CA TYR A 620 -9.32 -8.33 15.85
C TYR A 620 -9.42 -9.84 15.69
N SER A 621 -9.56 -10.26 14.46
CA SER A 621 -9.62 -11.68 14.09
C SER A 621 -8.72 -11.96 12.89
N ALA A 622 -8.14 -13.14 12.85
CA ALA A 622 -7.49 -13.67 11.67
C ALA A 622 -7.63 -15.19 11.61
N TRP A 623 -7.86 -15.73 10.43
CA TRP A 623 -8.13 -17.15 10.23
C TRP A 623 -7.47 -17.70 8.98
N ASN A 624 -7.09 -18.96 9.04
CA ASN A 624 -6.91 -19.83 7.89
C ASN A 624 -7.74 -21.11 8.09
N LYS A 625 -7.56 -22.13 7.26
CA LYS A 625 -8.36 -23.37 7.35
C LYS A 625 -8.23 -24.12 8.68
N THR A 626 -7.08 -24.03 9.34
CA THR A 626 -6.75 -24.89 10.49
C THR A 626 -6.60 -24.15 11.80
N GLN A 627 -6.42 -22.83 11.75
CA GLN A 627 -6.13 -21.99 12.90
C GLN A 627 -6.80 -20.63 12.77
N GLY A 628 -7.01 -19.98 13.92
CA GLY A 628 -7.45 -18.60 14.00
C GLY A 628 -7.14 -18.01 15.36
N TYR A 629 -7.33 -16.70 15.49
CA TYR A 629 -7.41 -16.02 16.78
C TYR A 629 -8.50 -14.95 16.77
N LEU A 630 -8.98 -14.65 17.97
CA LEU A 630 -9.85 -13.51 18.27
C LEU A 630 -9.27 -12.75 19.46
N SER A 631 -9.13 -11.45 19.34
CA SER A 631 -8.88 -10.57 20.48
C SER A 631 -10.13 -9.78 20.83
N PHE A 632 -10.25 -9.39 22.09
CA PHE A 632 -11.37 -8.62 22.62
C PHE A 632 -10.83 -7.58 23.60
N HIS A 633 -11.36 -6.37 23.54
CA HIS A 633 -11.12 -5.32 24.49
C HIS A 633 -12.45 -4.67 24.90
N ASN A 634 -12.71 -4.64 26.19
CA ASN A 634 -13.79 -3.85 26.77
C ASN A 634 -13.23 -2.53 27.26
N PRO A 635 -13.33 -1.42 26.50
CA PRO A 635 -12.75 -0.15 26.88
C PRO A 635 -13.52 0.59 27.97
N SER A 636 -14.75 0.12 28.28
CA SER A 636 -15.66 0.82 29.21
C SER A 636 -15.32 0.58 30.69
N GLU A 637 -15.92 1.36 31.54
CA GLU A 637 -15.87 1.21 33.02
C GLU A 637 -16.92 0.23 33.56
N LYS A 638 -17.64 -0.48 32.66
CA LYS A 638 -18.68 -1.44 33.02
C LYS A 638 -18.38 -2.81 32.44
N GLU A 639 -18.83 -3.85 33.12
CA GLU A 639 -18.86 -5.19 32.54
C GLU A 639 -19.76 -5.22 31.30
N GLN A 640 -19.29 -5.86 30.24
CA GLN A 640 -20.04 -6.03 28.98
C GLN A 640 -20.00 -7.48 28.52
N THR A 641 -21.12 -7.97 28.01
CA THR A 641 -21.18 -9.24 27.33
C THR A 641 -21.19 -9.02 25.83
N TYR A 642 -20.24 -9.63 25.14
CA TYR A 642 -20.12 -9.58 23.68
C TYR A 642 -20.42 -10.93 23.07
N ASN A 643 -21.31 -10.95 22.06
CA ASN A 643 -21.70 -12.14 21.32
C ASN A 643 -21.23 -11.99 19.87
N VAL A 644 -20.53 -13.00 19.36
CA VAL A 644 -20.04 -13.01 17.99
C VAL A 644 -20.20 -14.41 17.38
N MET A 645 -20.69 -14.46 16.15
CA MET A 645 -20.77 -15.69 15.38
C MET A 645 -19.43 -16.00 14.73
N LEU A 646 -18.97 -17.23 14.82
CA LEU A 646 -17.75 -17.69 14.18
C LEU A 646 -18.05 -18.03 12.71
N ASP A 647 -17.95 -17.04 11.84
CA ASP A 647 -18.29 -17.15 10.44
C ASP A 647 -17.35 -16.34 9.52
N ARG A 648 -17.72 -16.20 8.26
CA ARG A 648 -16.94 -15.45 7.26
C ARG A 648 -16.74 -13.97 7.60
N SER A 649 -17.61 -13.36 8.43
CA SER A 649 -17.44 -11.98 8.86
C SER A 649 -16.17 -11.77 9.69
N LEU A 650 -15.69 -12.82 10.35
CA LEU A 650 -14.43 -12.87 11.09
C LEU A 650 -13.24 -13.39 10.25
N GLY A 651 -13.47 -13.76 8.99
CA GLY A 651 -12.47 -14.38 8.13
C GLY A 651 -12.45 -15.92 8.16
N LEU A 652 -13.30 -16.55 8.95
CA LEU A 652 -13.43 -18.01 9.01
C LEU A 652 -14.28 -18.49 7.82
N LEU A 653 -13.69 -19.31 6.96
CA LEU A 653 -14.44 -19.94 5.86
C LEU A 653 -15.17 -21.20 6.32
N PRO A 654 -16.34 -21.51 5.72
CA PRO A 654 -17.06 -22.73 6.04
C PRO A 654 -16.25 -23.95 5.57
N GLU A 655 -15.88 -24.79 6.53
CA GLU A 655 -15.22 -26.09 6.27
C GLU A 655 -16.02 -27.18 6.99
N THR A 656 -16.34 -28.24 6.28
CA THR A 656 -17.13 -29.37 6.81
C THR A 656 -16.31 -30.06 7.89
N ASP A 657 -16.96 -30.35 9.03
CA ASP A 657 -16.44 -31.14 10.16
C ASP A 657 -15.23 -30.55 10.92
N MET A 658 -14.83 -29.28 10.64
CA MET A 658 -13.77 -28.64 11.40
C MET A 658 -14.23 -28.27 12.81
N VAL A 659 -13.45 -28.71 13.83
CA VAL A 659 -13.62 -28.36 15.24
C VAL A 659 -12.37 -27.63 15.71
N TYR A 660 -12.56 -26.42 16.19
CA TYR A 660 -11.47 -25.55 16.68
C TYR A 660 -11.45 -25.58 18.21
N HIS A 661 -10.37 -26.08 18.80
CA HIS A 661 -10.11 -26.03 20.23
C HIS A 661 -9.58 -24.68 20.65
N VAL A 662 -10.05 -24.18 21.80
CA VAL A 662 -9.74 -22.86 22.30
C VAL A 662 -8.63 -22.92 23.35
N SER A 663 -7.67 -22.02 23.21
CA SER A 663 -6.66 -21.71 24.24
C SER A 663 -6.45 -20.20 24.31
N SER A 664 -5.65 -19.72 25.26
CA SER A 664 -5.32 -18.30 25.34
C SER A 664 -3.84 -18.10 25.66
N PRO A 665 -3.15 -17.21 24.94
CA PRO A 665 -1.79 -16.85 25.30
C PRO A 665 -1.69 -16.03 26.58
N LEU A 666 -2.81 -15.46 27.07
CA LEU A 666 -2.89 -14.69 28.30
C LEU A 666 -3.17 -15.55 29.56
N GLY A 667 -3.26 -16.85 29.41
CA GLY A 667 -3.52 -17.78 30.48
C GLY A 667 -4.83 -18.55 30.34
N SER A 668 -5.32 -19.16 31.42
CA SER A 668 -6.54 -19.96 31.36
C SER A 668 -7.79 -19.11 31.16
N VAL A 669 -8.60 -19.44 30.17
CA VAL A 669 -9.94 -18.85 29.97
C VAL A 669 -11.02 -19.47 30.87
N GLY A 670 -10.69 -20.57 31.52
CA GLY A 670 -11.62 -21.27 32.43
C GLY A 670 -12.90 -21.70 31.72
N SER A 671 -14.02 -21.64 32.47
CA SER A 671 -15.37 -21.93 31.95
C SER A 671 -16.06 -20.75 31.25
N ARG A 672 -15.35 -19.67 30.98
CA ARG A 672 -15.92 -18.44 30.37
C ARG A 672 -16.32 -18.66 28.91
N VAL A 673 -15.66 -19.59 28.22
CA VAL A 673 -15.96 -20.00 26.84
C VAL A 673 -15.99 -21.51 26.73
N LYS A 674 -16.62 -22.06 25.69
CA LYS A 674 -16.58 -23.47 25.39
C LYS A 674 -15.13 -23.93 25.08
N ALA A 675 -14.84 -25.19 25.34
CA ALA A 675 -13.53 -25.79 25.01
C ALA A 675 -13.29 -25.87 23.48
N SER A 676 -14.38 -25.90 22.69
CA SER A 676 -14.29 -25.97 21.23
C SER A 676 -15.50 -25.32 20.55
N TYR A 677 -15.31 -24.95 19.30
CA TYR A 677 -16.31 -24.32 18.44
C TYR A 677 -16.22 -24.84 17.00
N ARG A 678 -17.31 -24.64 16.24
CA ARG A 678 -17.42 -24.92 14.81
C ARG A 678 -17.80 -23.63 14.06
N TYR A 679 -17.68 -23.64 12.75
CA TYR A 679 -18.29 -22.61 11.90
C TYR A 679 -19.79 -22.47 12.20
N GLY A 680 -20.26 -21.24 12.36
CA GLY A 680 -21.64 -20.93 12.71
C GLY A 680 -21.95 -20.94 14.20
N ASP A 681 -21.04 -21.37 15.07
CA ASP A 681 -21.25 -21.31 16.52
C ASP A 681 -21.22 -19.88 17.04
N MET A 682 -22.08 -19.61 18.02
CA MET A 682 -22.07 -18.35 18.78
C MET A 682 -21.05 -18.43 19.91
N LEU A 683 -20.09 -17.52 19.92
CA LEU A 683 -19.21 -17.27 21.06
C LEU A 683 -19.77 -16.10 21.87
N SER A 684 -19.97 -16.34 23.16
CA SER A 684 -20.41 -15.33 24.11
C SER A 684 -19.34 -15.15 25.19
N LEU A 685 -18.88 -13.92 25.40
CA LEU A 685 -17.83 -13.60 26.38
C LEU A 685 -18.21 -12.38 27.18
N THR A 686 -18.22 -12.51 28.50
CA THR A 686 -18.38 -11.38 29.43
C THR A 686 -17.01 -10.89 29.85
N LEU A 687 -16.78 -9.58 29.66
CA LEU A 687 -15.53 -8.88 29.88
C LEU A 687 -15.68 -7.83 30.98
N LYS A 688 -14.79 -7.83 31.93
CA LYS A 688 -14.71 -6.81 32.98
C LYS A 688 -14.29 -5.44 32.40
N PRO A 689 -14.46 -4.35 33.15
CA PRO A 689 -13.92 -3.03 32.75
C PRO A 689 -12.44 -3.07 32.38
N GLY A 690 -12.10 -2.55 31.22
CA GLY A 690 -10.72 -2.47 30.72
C GLY A 690 -10.12 -3.84 30.36
N GLU A 691 -10.86 -4.92 30.40
CA GLU A 691 -10.33 -6.27 30.16
C GLU A 691 -10.00 -6.51 28.70
N ILE A 692 -8.82 -7.13 28.50
CA ILE A 692 -8.36 -7.66 27.23
C ILE A 692 -8.33 -9.18 27.32
N THR A 693 -8.83 -9.85 26.30
CA THR A 693 -8.79 -11.31 26.15
C THR A 693 -8.36 -11.65 24.73
N VAL A 694 -7.45 -12.63 24.59
CA VAL A 694 -7.05 -13.18 23.31
C VAL A 694 -7.30 -14.68 23.33
N LEU A 695 -8.00 -15.18 22.33
CA LEU A 695 -8.31 -16.59 22.14
C LEU A 695 -7.64 -17.12 20.88
N ASP A 696 -6.85 -18.17 21.04
CA ASP A 696 -6.32 -18.96 19.92
C ASP A 696 -7.25 -20.14 19.63
N PHE A 697 -7.48 -20.41 18.36
CA PHE A 697 -8.30 -21.51 17.85
C PHE A 697 -7.43 -22.45 17.01
N THR A 698 -7.45 -23.74 17.29
CA THR A 698 -6.62 -24.73 16.58
C THR A 698 -7.42 -25.99 16.29
N ASN A 699 -7.41 -26.44 15.04
CA ASN A 699 -7.94 -27.76 14.69
C ASN A 699 -6.88 -28.83 14.99
N LEU A 700 -7.15 -29.71 15.95
CA LEU A 700 -6.20 -30.74 16.38
C LEU A 700 -5.99 -31.84 15.34
N ALA A 701 -6.93 -32.07 14.42
CA ALA A 701 -6.75 -33.08 13.36
C ALA A 701 -5.55 -32.76 12.44
N SER A 702 -5.18 -31.47 12.29
CA SER A 702 -4.02 -31.03 11.52
C SER A 702 -2.68 -31.18 12.26
N SER A 703 -2.69 -31.24 13.60
CA SER A 703 -1.45 -31.37 14.38
C SER A 703 -0.88 -32.79 14.38
N PHE A 704 -1.71 -33.81 14.11
CA PHE A 704 -1.24 -35.19 13.99
C PHE A 704 -0.60 -35.50 12.63
N SER A 705 -0.91 -34.75 11.58
CA SER A 705 -0.30 -34.97 10.26
C SER A 705 1.13 -34.40 10.14
N SER A 706 1.52 -33.46 10.98
CA SER A 706 2.88 -32.90 11.01
C SER A 706 3.86 -33.73 11.84
N LEU A 707 3.40 -34.58 12.75
CA LEU A 707 4.24 -35.48 13.54
C LEU A 707 4.43 -36.84 12.87
N GLY A 708 3.69 -37.14 11.79
CA GLY A 708 3.73 -38.42 11.08
C GLY A 708 4.78 -38.51 9.95
N ASN A 709 5.41 -37.41 9.56
CA ASN A 709 6.36 -37.41 8.42
C ASN A 709 7.84 -37.24 8.76
N GLU A 710 8.21 -37.20 10.04
CA GLU A 710 9.64 -37.17 10.43
C GLU A 710 10.20 -38.50 10.97
N GLY A 711 9.53 -39.57 10.80
CA GLY A 711 10.01 -40.85 11.33
C GLY A 711 9.68 -42.04 10.47
N ILE A 712 10.23 -42.17 9.26
CA ILE A 712 10.57 -43.47 8.61
C ILE A 712 11.35 -43.15 7.31
N SER A 713 12.64 -42.94 7.41
CA SER A 713 13.58 -43.23 6.32
C SER A 713 15.02 -43.35 6.86
N SER A 714 15.29 -44.45 7.50
CA SER A 714 16.63 -45.06 7.51
C SER A 714 16.51 -46.35 8.29
N ILE A 715 16.35 -47.43 7.59
CA ILE A 715 16.86 -48.81 7.86
C ILE A 715 16.34 -49.65 6.67
N CYS A 716 17.23 -49.85 5.71
CA CYS A 716 17.51 -51.10 4.99
C CYS A 716 18.18 -50.79 3.65
N ASP A 717 19.41 -51.24 3.60
CA ASP A 717 20.33 -51.52 2.50
C ASP A 717 21.08 -50.35 1.84
#